data_8ee4e0bf759727cb0cd49a36bf29a6e9
#
_entry.id   8ee4e0bf759727cb0cd49a36bf29a6e9
#
_cell.length_a   1.000
_cell.length_b   1.000
_cell.length_c   1.000
_cell.angle_alpha   90.00
_cell.angle_beta   90.00
_cell.angle_gamma   90.00
#
_symmetry.space_group_name_H-M   'P 1'
#
loop_
_entity.id
_entity.type
_entity.pdbx_description
1 polymer ?
#
loop_
_entity_poly.entity_id
_entity_poly.type
_entity_poly.pdbx_seq_one_letter_code
_entity_poly.pdbx_strand_id
1 'polypeptide(L)'
;MTFLKFKTMALLACALLTGNTVWAQTKQPVDYVNPYIGNISHLLVPTFATVQLPNSMLRVYPARADYTSEKVNGLPVIVTNHRERSAFSISPYLGDNPQPVVASTWDNEHITPYSFDIELADNTIAARYAVAPQSAIYDIEPMEQGKPFYIMVNSQRGAITMGDRWVSGYQQVTDGTRVYIYAEVDAQPVEAGILKDGKVKADKKAEGSNACAAMRFADGTKKVSLRYGVSFISSDQAKKNLYREQNGFNLAAVEKAGRETWNTTLSKISVTGGSDDQKTVLYTSYYRTFERPVCLSEDGRYFSAYDGKVHEDGGTPFYTDDWIWDTYRAAHPLRCLLSPEVEEPIIDSYLRMAEQMGTQWMPTFPEITGDSRRMNSNHGVAMVADALWKGLKVDAKRGFDYCRKGIEEKTLAPWCGNKAGWIDEFYWKNGFIPALRNGEKETDPNVSGFEKRQPVAVSLGTSYDLWCLSRIAAFRGDKKNTKRYAELSHNYRTLFNPQTAFFHPKDKDGKFLEPFDYRFSGGIGARDTYDENNGWTYRWDVQHNMADLINLMGGRDKFVANLDATFAEPMGRGKREFYEQLPDQTGNIGQFTMANEPSLHIPYLYNYAGAPWKTQKRVRQVLRTWFRNDVMGIPGDEDGGGLTSFVVFSSIGFYPVTPGFPAYNIGSPLFNTTTLSLPGGKTFVVEAQNNSEDNKYVQSATLNGKPWNKPWFSHDDIKDGGRLVLVMGKHPNKQWGADKLVAPPSEDKEK
;
A
#
# COMPACT_ATOMS: atom_id res chain seq x y z
N MET A 1 -77.57 10.80 41.87
CA MET A 1 -77.66 11.36 40.51
C MET A 1 -76.28 12.03 40.24
N THR A 2 -75.38 11.61 39.45
CA THR A 2 -75.46 10.97 38.14
C THR A 2 -74.09 10.29 37.82
N PHE A 3 -74.09 9.00 37.76
CA PHE A 3 -73.02 8.21 37.10
C PHE A 3 -73.37 8.17 35.61
N LEU A 4 -72.57 8.77 34.74
CA LEU A 4 -72.40 8.39 33.34
C LEU A 4 -71.60 9.49 32.62
N LYS A 5 -70.29 9.27 32.44
CA LYS A 5 -69.43 9.88 31.35
C LYS A 5 -67.97 9.56 31.61
N PHE A 6 -67.60 8.29 31.67
CA PHE A 6 -66.19 7.88 31.60
C PHE A 6 -66.08 6.49 30.90
N LYS A 7 -66.55 6.45 29.62
CA LYS A 7 -66.34 5.23 28.81
C LYS A 7 -66.10 5.49 27.34
N THR A 8 -65.65 6.67 26.92
CA THR A 8 -65.39 6.95 25.49
C THR A 8 -64.07 7.65 25.19
N MET A 9 -63.09 7.52 26.09
CA MET A 9 -61.71 8.04 25.85
C MET A 9 -60.61 7.01 25.94
N ALA A 10 -60.92 5.71 26.00
CA ALA A 10 -59.93 4.65 26.08
C ALA A 10 -59.77 3.84 24.79
N LEU A 11 -60.32 4.27 23.64
CA LEU A 11 -60.21 3.56 22.36
C LEU A 11 -59.54 4.37 21.24
N LEU A 12 -58.99 5.55 21.51
CA LEU A 12 -58.21 6.34 20.53
C LEU A 12 -56.72 6.46 20.86
N ALA A 13 -56.22 5.79 21.92
CA ALA A 13 -54.81 5.84 22.28
C ALA A 13 -54.00 4.56 21.90
N CYS A 14 -54.62 3.57 21.23
CA CYS A 14 -53.95 2.35 20.80
C CYS A 14 -53.66 2.27 19.28
N ALA A 15 -53.89 3.33 18.50
CA ALA A 15 -53.72 3.30 17.05
C ALA A 15 -52.54 4.17 16.52
N LEU A 16 -51.64 4.65 17.39
CA LEU A 16 -50.50 5.50 16.99
C LEU A 16 -49.16 5.01 17.55
N LEU A 17 -49.00 3.72 17.84
CA LEU A 17 -47.71 3.09 18.14
C LEU A 17 -47.41 1.97 17.11
N THR A 18 -47.74 2.17 15.83
CA THR A 18 -46.93 1.52 14.80
C THR A 18 -45.70 2.38 14.62
N GLY A 19 -44.79 2.20 15.57
CA GLY A 19 -43.45 2.74 15.44
C GLY A 19 -42.88 2.23 14.14
N ASN A 20 -42.53 3.13 13.25
CA ASN A 20 -41.53 2.85 12.23
C ASN A 20 -40.31 2.33 12.95
N THR A 21 -40.20 1.01 13.10
CA THR A 21 -38.91 0.37 13.32
C THR A 21 -38.13 0.63 12.03
N VAL A 22 -37.43 1.75 12.01
CA VAL A 22 -36.30 1.93 11.10
C VAL A 22 -35.36 0.77 11.45
N TRP A 23 -35.45 -0.30 10.69
CA TRP A 23 -34.46 -1.35 10.73
C TRP A 23 -33.15 -0.65 10.43
N ALA A 24 -32.30 -0.47 11.44
CA ALA A 24 -30.96 0.02 11.21
C ALA A 24 -30.34 -0.94 10.19
N GLN A 25 -30.13 -0.46 8.99
CA GLN A 25 -29.55 -1.28 7.92
C GLN A 25 -28.21 -1.79 8.43
N THR A 26 -28.07 -3.10 8.49
CA THR A 26 -26.82 -3.71 8.98
C THR A 26 -25.67 -3.21 8.09
N LYS A 27 -24.69 -2.52 8.68
CA LYS A 27 -23.51 -2.03 7.98
C LYS A 27 -22.84 -3.18 7.24
N GLN A 28 -22.54 -2.95 5.97
CA GLN A 28 -21.76 -3.85 5.14
C GLN A 28 -20.27 -3.49 5.24
N PRO A 29 -19.32 -4.35 4.85
CA PRO A 29 -17.89 -4.07 4.88
C PRO A 29 -17.48 -2.70 4.32
N VAL A 30 -18.06 -2.29 3.19
CA VAL A 30 -17.78 -1.01 2.55
C VAL A 30 -18.21 0.19 3.40
N ASP A 31 -19.23 0.05 4.24
CA ASP A 31 -19.74 1.12 5.11
C ASP A 31 -18.81 1.40 6.31
N TYR A 32 -17.84 0.54 6.57
CA TYR A 32 -16.80 0.73 7.58
C TYR A 32 -15.55 1.43 7.02
N VAL A 33 -15.40 1.59 5.70
CA VAL A 33 -14.21 2.24 5.16
C VAL A 33 -14.25 3.75 5.43
N ASN A 34 -13.21 4.23 6.10
CA ASN A 34 -12.98 5.65 6.36
C ASN A 34 -11.70 6.13 5.65
N PRO A 35 -11.80 6.71 4.43
CA PRO A 35 -10.64 7.18 3.68
C PRO A 35 -9.84 8.29 4.36
N TYR A 36 -10.37 8.93 5.40
CA TYR A 36 -9.67 9.99 6.15
C TYR A 36 -8.62 9.47 7.13
N ILE A 37 -8.59 8.17 7.44
CA ILE A 37 -7.58 7.61 8.35
C ILE A 37 -6.18 7.83 7.78
N GLY A 38 -5.33 8.52 8.56
CA GLY A 38 -3.96 8.86 8.17
C GLY A 38 -3.82 10.11 7.28
N ASN A 39 -4.90 10.85 7.01
CA ASN A 39 -4.89 12.02 6.11
C ASN A 39 -4.12 13.24 6.67
N ILE A 40 -3.62 13.14 7.89
CA ILE A 40 -2.61 14.03 8.47
C ILE A 40 -1.42 13.18 8.88
N SER A 41 -0.27 13.42 8.27
CA SER A 41 0.98 12.71 8.60
C SER A 41 1.54 13.16 9.93
N HIS A 42 2.21 12.25 10.62
CA HIS A 42 3.01 12.59 11.81
C HIS A 42 4.23 13.43 11.47
N LEU A 43 4.92 13.19 10.37
CA LEU A 43 6.12 13.93 9.95
C LEU A 43 6.31 14.03 8.42
N LEU A 44 5.98 13.01 7.65
CA LEU A 44 6.34 12.93 6.22
C LEU A 44 5.12 13.01 5.31
N VAL A 45 4.71 11.91 4.71
CA VAL A 45 3.64 11.88 3.70
C VAL A 45 2.32 11.45 4.34
N PRO A 46 1.22 12.21 4.13
CA PRO A 46 -0.10 11.77 4.59
C PRO A 46 -0.60 10.60 3.73
N THR A 47 -1.47 9.78 4.32
CA THR A 47 -2.23 8.78 3.58
C THR A 47 -3.44 9.45 2.96
N PHE A 48 -3.49 9.56 1.62
CA PHE A 48 -4.54 10.32 0.95
C PHE A 48 -5.91 9.64 1.01
N ALA A 49 -6.96 10.46 1.05
CA ALA A 49 -8.35 10.00 0.96
C ALA A 49 -8.68 9.64 -0.50
N THR A 50 -8.22 8.48 -0.94
CA THR A 50 -8.29 8.04 -2.33
C THR A 50 -9.69 7.56 -2.70
N VAL A 51 -10.16 7.90 -3.89
CA VAL A 51 -11.40 7.41 -4.52
C VAL A 51 -11.00 6.63 -5.77
N GLN A 52 -11.27 5.33 -5.78
CA GLN A 52 -10.94 4.43 -6.88
C GLN A 52 -11.72 3.12 -6.77
N LEU A 53 -11.69 2.27 -7.80
CA LEU A 53 -12.09 0.87 -7.68
C LEU A 53 -10.87 -0.03 -7.42
N PRO A 54 -11.05 -1.27 -6.96
CA PRO A 54 -9.93 -2.15 -6.63
C PRO A 54 -8.93 -2.29 -7.80
N ASN A 55 -7.67 -1.92 -7.55
CA ASN A 55 -6.57 -1.98 -8.53
C ASN A 55 -6.86 -1.27 -9.87
N SER A 56 -7.76 -0.29 -9.90
CA SER A 56 -8.16 0.39 -11.15
C SER A 56 -7.14 1.44 -11.59
N MET A 57 -7.12 1.71 -12.89
CA MET A 57 -6.30 2.76 -13.50
C MET A 57 -6.63 4.14 -12.94
N LEU A 58 -7.94 4.44 -12.83
CA LEU A 58 -8.41 5.75 -12.42
C LEU A 58 -8.55 5.81 -10.91
N ARG A 59 -7.74 6.69 -10.31
CA ARG A 59 -7.82 7.05 -8.90
C ARG A 59 -7.67 8.56 -8.74
N VAL A 60 -8.36 9.12 -7.78
CA VAL A 60 -8.30 10.54 -7.43
C VAL A 60 -8.34 10.72 -5.91
N TYR A 61 -7.92 11.90 -5.46
CA TYR A 61 -8.20 12.46 -4.14
C TYR A 61 -8.22 13.98 -4.27
N PRO A 62 -8.81 14.72 -3.32
CA PRO A 62 -8.84 16.18 -3.38
C PRO A 62 -7.46 16.78 -3.62
N ALA A 63 -7.36 17.74 -4.55
CA ALA A 63 -6.08 18.32 -5.00
C ALA A 63 -5.51 19.29 -3.95
N ARG A 64 -5.02 18.75 -2.85
CA ARG A 64 -4.41 19.45 -1.70
C ARG A 64 -3.29 18.62 -1.09
N ALA A 65 -2.43 19.23 -0.25
CA ALA A 65 -1.29 18.54 0.35
C ALA A 65 -1.71 17.52 1.43
N ASP A 66 -2.65 17.90 2.29
CA ASP A 66 -3.25 17.03 3.31
C ASP A 66 -4.59 17.62 3.79
N TYR A 67 -5.19 16.99 4.81
CA TYR A 67 -6.46 17.44 5.38
C TYR A 67 -6.39 18.82 6.10
N THR A 68 -5.19 19.31 6.42
CA THR A 68 -5.01 20.65 7.03
C THR A 68 -4.94 21.76 6.00
N SER A 69 -4.87 21.45 4.70
CA SER A 69 -4.80 22.44 3.63
C SER A 69 -6.10 23.22 3.55
N GLU A 70 -6.01 24.56 3.61
CA GLU A 70 -7.17 25.44 3.53
C GLU A 70 -7.85 25.41 2.16
N LYS A 71 -7.10 25.11 1.09
CA LYS A 71 -7.59 25.16 -0.29
C LYS A 71 -7.36 23.87 -1.04
N VAL A 72 -8.27 23.60 -1.98
CA VAL A 72 -8.12 22.63 -3.07
C VAL A 72 -7.86 23.37 -4.39
N ASN A 73 -7.07 22.77 -5.29
CA ASN A 73 -6.68 23.35 -6.58
C ASN A 73 -7.48 22.72 -7.73
N GLY A 74 -8.74 23.12 -7.87
CA GLY A 74 -9.69 22.52 -8.80
C GLY A 74 -10.12 21.11 -8.36
N LEU A 75 -10.88 20.44 -9.24
CA LEU A 75 -11.32 19.06 -9.07
C LEU A 75 -10.31 18.11 -9.76
N PRO A 76 -9.91 17.01 -9.11
CA PRO A 76 -8.92 16.08 -9.66
C PRO A 76 -9.47 15.27 -10.83
N VAL A 77 -8.58 14.81 -11.72
CA VAL A 77 -8.95 13.95 -12.85
C VAL A 77 -8.33 12.57 -12.76
N ILE A 78 -7.03 12.48 -12.56
CA ILE A 78 -6.30 11.22 -12.36
C ILE A 78 -4.99 11.46 -11.63
N VAL A 79 -4.65 10.60 -10.67
CA VAL A 79 -3.34 10.57 -10.02
C VAL A 79 -2.43 9.58 -10.76
N THR A 80 -1.27 10.03 -11.20
CA THR A 80 -0.34 9.28 -12.07
C THR A 80 1.01 8.99 -11.45
N ASN A 81 1.23 9.40 -10.20
CA ASN A 81 2.55 9.31 -9.58
C ASN A 81 2.42 8.98 -8.08
N HIS A 82 3.46 8.40 -7.54
CA HIS A 82 3.79 8.39 -6.13
C HIS A 82 3.86 9.84 -5.63
N ARG A 83 3.25 10.18 -4.52
CA ARG A 83 3.22 11.53 -3.97
C ARG A 83 2.51 12.57 -4.87
N GLU A 84 1.31 12.21 -5.34
CA GLU A 84 0.18 13.14 -5.58
C GLU A 84 0.27 14.02 -6.81
N ARG A 85 0.97 13.58 -7.82
CA ARG A 85 0.90 14.33 -9.09
C ARG A 85 -0.36 13.96 -9.85
N SER A 86 -1.35 14.84 -9.72
CA SER A 86 -2.54 14.78 -10.56
C SER A 86 -2.21 15.25 -11.98
N ALA A 87 -2.70 14.51 -12.97
CA ALA A 87 -2.73 14.98 -14.34
C ALA A 87 -4.09 15.54 -14.65
N PHE A 88 -4.13 16.65 -15.38
CA PHE A 88 -5.28 17.48 -15.65
C PHE A 88 -5.91 18.07 -14.37
N SER A 89 -6.78 19.04 -14.57
CA SER A 89 -7.71 19.55 -13.57
C SER A 89 -9.00 19.99 -14.23
N ILE A 90 -10.11 19.84 -13.50
CA ILE A 90 -11.39 20.42 -13.84
C ILE A 90 -11.64 21.54 -12.84
N SER A 91 -11.84 22.77 -13.32
CA SER A 91 -12.06 23.94 -12.47
C SER A 91 -13.40 24.58 -12.78
N PRO A 92 -14.46 24.30 -11.98
CA PRO A 92 -15.68 25.08 -12.06
C PRO A 92 -15.46 26.46 -11.43
N TYR A 93 -16.12 27.49 -11.96
CA TYR A 93 -15.94 28.86 -11.50
C TYR A 93 -17.18 29.72 -11.75
N LEU A 94 -17.53 30.53 -10.77
CA LEU A 94 -18.58 31.58 -10.86
C LEU A 94 -17.91 32.95 -10.82
N GLY A 95 -18.03 33.75 -11.88
CA GLY A 95 -17.51 35.09 -11.98
C GLY A 95 -16.99 35.46 -13.36
N ASP A 96 -16.34 36.65 -13.49
CA ASP A 96 -15.97 37.25 -14.77
C ASP A 96 -14.52 37.00 -15.23
N ASN A 97 -13.69 36.36 -14.40
CA ASN A 97 -12.28 36.17 -14.71
C ASN A 97 -11.82 34.70 -14.49
N PRO A 98 -12.26 33.76 -15.33
CA PRO A 98 -11.89 32.37 -15.21
C PRO A 98 -10.38 32.16 -15.37
N GLN A 99 -9.84 31.20 -14.62
CA GLN A 99 -8.42 30.80 -14.64
C GLN A 99 -8.30 29.32 -14.99
N PRO A 100 -7.18 28.85 -15.58
CA PRO A 100 -6.99 27.44 -15.92
C PRO A 100 -7.14 26.49 -14.72
N VAL A 101 -6.66 26.90 -13.55
CA VAL A 101 -6.84 26.22 -12.28
C VAL A 101 -7.36 27.23 -11.27
N VAL A 102 -8.44 26.89 -10.60
CA VAL A 102 -9.08 27.74 -9.59
C VAL A 102 -8.89 27.12 -8.23
N ALA A 103 -8.13 27.78 -7.36
CA ALA A 103 -8.03 27.41 -5.95
C ALA A 103 -9.27 27.91 -5.19
N SER A 104 -9.84 27.09 -4.33
CA SER A 104 -10.96 27.43 -3.47
C SER A 104 -10.79 26.84 -2.08
N THR A 105 -11.24 27.57 -1.06
CA THR A 105 -11.56 26.95 0.22
C THR A 105 -12.64 25.90 0.02
N TRP A 106 -12.71 24.95 0.93
CA TRP A 106 -13.62 23.80 0.80
C TRP A 106 -14.40 23.57 2.10
N ASP A 107 -15.59 23.03 1.95
CA ASP A 107 -16.47 22.65 3.05
C ASP A 107 -17.33 21.44 2.67
N ASN A 108 -18.04 20.87 3.64
CA ASN A 108 -19.00 19.78 3.49
C ASN A 108 -18.46 18.60 2.66
N GLU A 109 -17.17 18.28 2.86
CA GLU A 109 -16.53 17.17 2.17
C GLU A 109 -16.96 15.82 2.75
N HIS A 110 -17.34 14.89 1.89
CA HIS A 110 -17.62 13.52 2.25
C HIS A 110 -16.99 12.58 1.22
N ILE A 111 -16.06 11.70 1.67
CA ILE A 111 -15.33 10.77 0.80
C ILE A 111 -15.67 9.32 1.18
N THR A 112 -16.01 8.54 0.16
CA THR A 112 -16.12 7.08 0.21
C THR A 112 -15.07 6.45 -0.70
N PRO A 113 -14.85 5.14 -0.69
CA PRO A 113 -13.94 4.51 -1.64
C PRO A 113 -14.27 4.71 -3.12
N TYR A 114 -15.50 5.07 -3.46
CA TYR A 114 -16.05 5.08 -4.83
C TYR A 114 -16.68 6.41 -5.24
N SER A 115 -16.82 7.36 -4.31
CA SER A 115 -17.38 8.69 -4.57
C SER A 115 -16.87 9.74 -3.61
N PHE A 116 -16.97 11.02 -3.98
CA PHE A 116 -16.83 12.12 -3.03
C PHE A 116 -17.76 13.30 -3.38
N ASP A 117 -18.15 14.02 -2.34
CA ASP A 117 -18.88 15.28 -2.40
C ASP A 117 -17.97 16.38 -1.79
N ILE A 118 -18.01 17.60 -2.34
CA ILE A 118 -17.28 18.75 -1.84
C ILE A 118 -17.97 20.05 -2.22
N GLU A 119 -17.95 21.03 -1.33
CA GLU A 119 -18.32 22.41 -1.64
C GLU A 119 -17.07 23.26 -1.82
N LEU A 120 -16.94 23.93 -2.96
CA LEU A 120 -15.92 24.91 -3.26
C LEU A 120 -16.43 26.27 -2.72
N ALA A 121 -16.13 26.57 -1.44
CA ALA A 121 -16.80 27.61 -0.69
C ALA A 121 -16.57 29.02 -1.25
N ASP A 122 -15.32 29.36 -1.66
CA ASP A 122 -15.02 30.66 -2.29
C ASP A 122 -15.77 30.89 -3.60
N ASN A 123 -16.10 29.82 -4.29
CA ASN A 123 -16.76 29.84 -5.61
C ASN A 123 -18.23 29.53 -5.53
N THR A 124 -18.76 29.20 -4.35
CA THR A 124 -20.17 28.81 -4.15
C THR A 124 -20.64 27.74 -5.14
N ILE A 125 -19.88 26.65 -5.24
CA ILE A 125 -20.14 25.53 -6.14
C ILE A 125 -20.07 24.23 -5.35
N ALA A 126 -21.11 23.40 -5.46
CA ALA A 126 -21.08 22.02 -4.99
C ALA A 126 -20.66 21.08 -6.13
N ALA A 127 -19.86 20.07 -5.84
CA ALA A 127 -19.45 19.05 -6.79
C ALA A 127 -19.59 17.66 -6.17
N ARG A 128 -20.18 16.73 -6.92
CA ARG A 128 -20.26 15.31 -6.59
C ARG A 128 -19.51 14.51 -7.63
N TYR A 129 -18.87 13.42 -7.20
CA TYR A 129 -17.99 12.58 -8.03
C TYR A 129 -18.26 11.10 -7.82
N ALA A 130 -18.25 10.32 -8.91
CA ALA A 130 -18.25 8.87 -8.84
C ALA A 130 -17.31 8.28 -9.90
N VAL A 131 -16.64 7.17 -9.55
CA VAL A 131 -15.57 6.57 -10.33
C VAL A 131 -15.94 5.18 -10.86
N ALA A 132 -15.49 4.89 -12.08
CA ALA A 132 -15.41 3.58 -12.71
C ALA A 132 -13.92 3.23 -12.98
N PRO A 133 -13.56 2.04 -13.50
CA PRO A 133 -12.16 1.65 -13.64
C PRO A 133 -11.29 2.61 -14.47
N GLN A 134 -11.82 3.19 -15.53
CA GLN A 134 -11.10 4.05 -16.48
C GLN A 134 -11.91 5.31 -16.85
N SER A 135 -13.02 5.56 -16.17
CA SER A 135 -13.87 6.73 -16.40
C SER A 135 -14.49 7.23 -15.10
N ALA A 136 -14.96 8.47 -15.11
CA ALA A 136 -15.65 9.06 -13.97
C ALA A 136 -16.68 10.12 -14.40
N ILE A 137 -17.48 10.56 -13.45
CA ILE A 137 -18.50 11.58 -13.66
C ILE A 137 -18.51 12.56 -12.49
N TYR A 138 -18.64 13.85 -12.83
CA TYR A 138 -18.94 14.94 -11.92
C TYR A 138 -20.35 15.47 -12.16
N ASP A 139 -21.11 15.70 -11.10
CA ASP A 139 -22.26 16.62 -11.08
C ASP A 139 -21.79 17.91 -10.41
N ILE A 140 -21.91 19.05 -11.10
CA ILE A 140 -21.40 20.36 -10.66
C ILE A 140 -22.56 21.33 -10.60
N GLU A 141 -22.83 21.88 -9.41
CA GLU A 141 -24.00 22.68 -9.10
C GLU A 141 -23.60 24.08 -8.58
N PRO A 142 -23.75 25.15 -9.38
CA PRO A 142 -23.61 26.53 -8.86
C PRO A 142 -24.70 26.81 -7.83
N MET A 143 -24.32 27.21 -6.62
CA MET A 143 -25.23 27.51 -5.52
C MET A 143 -25.73 28.95 -5.55
N GLU A 144 -25.05 29.85 -6.28
CA GLU A 144 -25.48 31.21 -6.55
C GLU A 144 -25.91 31.36 -8.01
N GLN A 145 -26.86 32.26 -8.25
CA GLN A 145 -27.39 32.57 -9.58
C GLN A 145 -26.98 33.99 -10.00
N GLY A 146 -27.03 34.28 -11.30
CA GLY A 146 -26.78 35.61 -11.85
C GLY A 146 -25.32 35.98 -12.03
N LYS A 147 -24.39 35.02 -11.87
CA LYS A 147 -23.00 35.16 -12.25
C LYS A 147 -22.67 34.22 -13.42
N PRO A 148 -21.71 34.59 -14.31
CA PRO A 148 -21.24 33.67 -15.36
C PRO A 148 -20.70 32.40 -14.75
N PHE A 149 -21.17 31.25 -15.23
CA PHE A 149 -20.72 29.93 -14.77
C PHE A 149 -19.85 29.27 -15.84
N TYR A 150 -18.62 28.89 -15.44
CA TYR A 150 -17.63 28.24 -16.30
C TYR A 150 -17.23 26.88 -15.76
N ILE A 151 -16.89 25.97 -16.68
CA ILE A 151 -16.11 24.75 -16.40
C ILE A 151 -14.88 24.78 -17.30
N MET A 152 -13.70 24.77 -16.68
CA MET A 152 -12.41 24.68 -17.36
C MET A 152 -11.87 23.25 -17.25
N VAL A 153 -11.29 22.73 -18.35
CA VAL A 153 -10.50 21.49 -18.38
C VAL A 153 -9.10 21.86 -18.79
N ASN A 154 -8.15 21.70 -17.89
CA ASN A 154 -6.77 22.14 -18.06
C ASN A 154 -5.78 20.99 -18.13
N SER A 155 -4.88 21.04 -19.13
CA SER A 155 -3.64 20.26 -19.19
C SER A 155 -2.48 21.14 -18.77
N GLN A 156 -1.80 20.82 -17.69
CA GLN A 156 -0.67 21.63 -17.19
C GLN A 156 0.49 21.69 -18.16
N ARG A 157 0.75 20.61 -18.91
CA ARG A 157 1.78 20.53 -19.98
C ARG A 157 1.31 19.51 -21.00
N GLY A 158 0.71 19.97 -22.10
CA GLY A 158 0.20 19.07 -23.12
C GLY A 158 -0.62 19.78 -24.18
N ALA A 159 -1.66 19.14 -24.66
CA ALA A 159 -2.55 19.72 -25.67
C ALA A 159 -4.00 19.40 -25.39
N ILE A 160 -4.86 20.35 -25.72
CA ILE A 160 -6.31 20.25 -25.66
C ILE A 160 -6.90 20.56 -27.04
N THR A 161 -7.87 19.76 -27.44
CA THR A 161 -8.78 20.00 -28.57
C THR A 161 -10.21 19.90 -28.06
N MET A 162 -11.09 20.76 -28.53
CA MET A 162 -12.46 20.75 -28.06
C MET A 162 -13.49 20.97 -29.18
N GLY A 163 -14.68 20.48 -28.97
CA GLY A 163 -15.90 20.88 -29.66
C GLY A 163 -16.77 21.76 -28.77
N ASP A 164 -18.07 21.82 -29.07
CA ASP A 164 -18.97 22.65 -28.26
C ASP A 164 -19.27 22.01 -26.89
N ARG A 165 -19.37 20.69 -26.83
CA ARG A 165 -19.73 19.93 -25.63
C ARG A 165 -18.73 18.87 -25.21
N TRP A 166 -17.56 18.81 -25.84
CA TRP A 166 -16.53 17.83 -25.52
C TRP A 166 -15.13 18.43 -25.54
N VAL A 167 -14.26 17.84 -24.75
CA VAL A 167 -12.83 18.14 -24.68
C VAL A 167 -12.04 16.86 -24.82
N SER A 168 -10.93 16.89 -25.56
CA SER A 168 -10.02 15.79 -25.72
C SER A 168 -8.59 16.30 -25.70
N GLY A 169 -7.65 15.53 -25.20
CA GLY A 169 -6.26 15.97 -25.14
C GLY A 169 -5.34 15.01 -24.43
N TYR A 170 -4.13 15.49 -24.20
CA TYR A 170 -3.14 14.76 -23.39
C TYR A 170 -2.44 15.70 -22.42
N GLN A 171 -1.93 15.11 -21.35
CA GLN A 171 -0.93 15.74 -20.48
C GLN A 171 0.33 14.90 -20.44
N GLN A 172 1.47 15.56 -20.58
CA GLN A 172 2.79 14.95 -20.44
C GLN A 172 3.06 14.70 -18.95
N VAL A 173 3.24 13.45 -18.55
CA VAL A 173 3.60 13.07 -17.18
C VAL A 173 5.12 13.07 -17.03
N THR A 174 5.82 12.38 -17.93
CA THR A 174 7.28 12.44 -18.14
C THR A 174 7.58 12.54 -19.62
N ASP A 175 8.82 12.65 -20.02
CA ASP A 175 9.17 12.76 -21.44
C ASP A 175 8.74 11.53 -22.27
N GLY A 176 8.62 10.35 -21.64
CA GLY A 176 8.17 9.11 -22.29
C GLY A 176 6.72 8.75 -22.06
N THR A 177 6.02 9.38 -21.10
CA THR A 177 4.68 8.93 -20.67
C THR A 177 3.67 10.06 -20.79
N ARG A 178 2.54 9.77 -21.44
CA ARG A 178 1.38 10.66 -21.54
C ARG A 178 0.15 10.00 -20.95
N VAL A 179 -0.72 10.82 -20.37
CA VAL A 179 -2.09 10.44 -20.06
C VAL A 179 -3.02 11.23 -20.96
N TYR A 180 -4.04 10.57 -21.48
CA TYR A 180 -5.02 11.14 -22.40
C TYR A 180 -6.37 11.24 -21.71
N ILE A 181 -7.15 12.25 -22.10
CA ILE A 181 -8.52 12.48 -21.65
C ILE A 181 -9.47 12.62 -22.82
N TYR A 182 -10.71 12.14 -22.63
CA TYR A 182 -11.88 12.55 -23.37
C TYR A 182 -12.99 12.85 -22.37
N ALA A 183 -13.52 14.07 -22.41
CA ALA A 183 -14.57 14.54 -21.50
C ALA A 183 -15.71 15.15 -22.27
N GLU A 184 -16.94 15.04 -21.77
CA GLU A 184 -18.12 15.68 -22.35
C GLU A 184 -19.11 16.13 -21.27
N VAL A 185 -19.93 17.12 -21.62
CA VAL A 185 -20.93 17.69 -20.73
C VAL A 185 -22.38 17.45 -21.27
N ASP A 186 -23.34 17.32 -20.37
CA ASP A 186 -24.76 17.12 -20.70
C ASP A 186 -25.46 18.41 -21.17
N ALA A 187 -25.01 19.58 -20.70
CA ALA A 187 -25.57 20.87 -21.01
C ALA A 187 -24.89 21.53 -22.22
N GLN A 188 -25.63 22.32 -23.00
CA GLN A 188 -25.10 23.11 -24.10
C GLN A 188 -24.48 24.41 -23.58
N PRO A 189 -23.15 24.65 -23.72
CA PRO A 189 -22.54 25.92 -23.38
C PRO A 189 -23.05 27.04 -24.30
N VAL A 190 -23.18 28.24 -23.75
CA VAL A 190 -23.45 29.45 -24.55
C VAL A 190 -22.19 30.02 -25.20
N GLU A 191 -21.03 29.66 -24.64
CA GLU A 191 -19.73 29.97 -25.20
C GLU A 191 -18.73 28.81 -24.88
N ALA A 192 -17.96 28.38 -25.88
CA ALA A 192 -17.00 27.32 -25.73
C ALA A 192 -15.76 27.59 -26.58
N GLY A 193 -14.56 27.53 -25.97
CA GLY A 193 -13.31 27.83 -26.64
C GLY A 193 -12.07 27.66 -25.73
N ILE A 194 -10.94 28.12 -26.19
CA ILE A 194 -9.70 28.09 -25.43
C ILE A 194 -9.61 29.29 -24.50
N LEU A 195 -9.25 29.05 -23.24
CA LEU A 195 -9.02 30.10 -22.28
C LEU A 195 -7.66 30.77 -22.52
N LYS A 196 -7.65 32.07 -22.75
CA LYS A 196 -6.44 32.91 -22.88
C LYS A 196 -6.64 34.23 -22.14
N ASP A 197 -5.75 34.57 -21.24
CA ASP A 197 -5.79 35.83 -20.48
C ASP A 197 -7.14 36.10 -19.81
N GLY A 198 -7.71 35.08 -19.16
CA GLY A 198 -9.00 35.16 -18.47
C GLY A 198 -10.22 35.28 -19.38
N LYS A 199 -10.06 35.06 -20.70
CA LYS A 199 -11.14 35.15 -21.69
C LYS A 199 -11.25 33.90 -22.54
N VAL A 200 -12.49 33.48 -22.80
CA VAL A 200 -12.74 32.41 -23.76
C VAL A 200 -12.55 32.96 -25.19
N LYS A 201 -11.71 32.29 -25.96
CA LYS A 201 -11.46 32.57 -27.38
C LYS A 201 -12.08 31.47 -28.22
N ALA A 202 -12.57 31.84 -29.41
CA ALA A 202 -13.21 30.89 -30.32
C ALA A 202 -12.28 29.76 -30.86
N ASP A 203 -10.98 29.84 -30.55
CA ASP A 203 -10.03 28.77 -30.85
C ASP A 203 -10.52 27.44 -30.28
N LYS A 204 -10.28 26.34 -31.00
CA LYS A 204 -10.66 24.98 -30.58
C LYS A 204 -9.47 24.09 -30.22
N LYS A 205 -8.24 24.64 -30.25
CA LYS A 205 -7.00 23.92 -29.94
C LYS A 205 -6.01 24.80 -29.18
N ALA A 206 -5.34 24.19 -28.20
CA ALA A 206 -4.22 24.78 -27.49
C ALA A 206 -3.17 23.72 -27.22
N GLU A 207 -1.90 24.13 -27.14
CA GLU A 207 -0.75 23.27 -26.79
C GLU A 207 0.23 24.07 -25.94
N GLY A 208 0.95 23.39 -25.06
CA GLY A 208 1.98 23.96 -24.16
C GLY A 208 1.57 23.96 -22.71
N SER A 209 2.05 24.96 -21.96
CA SER A 209 1.71 25.12 -20.55
C SER A 209 0.29 25.64 -20.39
N ASN A 210 -0.45 24.99 -19.48
CA ASN A 210 -1.85 25.35 -19.18
C ASN A 210 -2.71 25.44 -20.44
N ALA A 211 -2.62 24.44 -21.33
CA ALA A 211 -3.57 24.29 -22.42
C ALA A 211 -4.97 24.03 -21.82
N CYS A 212 -5.87 25.00 -21.93
CA CYS A 212 -7.12 25.02 -21.19
C CYS A 212 -8.32 25.25 -22.09
N ALA A 213 -9.27 24.31 -22.08
CA ALA A 213 -10.61 24.48 -22.63
C ALA A 213 -11.51 25.12 -21.59
N ALA A 214 -12.38 26.05 -22.01
CA ALA A 214 -13.39 26.66 -21.15
C ALA A 214 -14.76 26.63 -21.81
N MET A 215 -15.75 26.28 -21.03
CA MET A 215 -17.16 26.24 -21.40
C MET A 215 -17.94 27.15 -20.46
N ARG A 216 -18.62 28.19 -20.99
CA ARG A 216 -19.54 29.07 -20.24
C ARG A 216 -20.97 28.59 -20.46
N PHE A 217 -21.70 28.45 -19.41
CA PHE A 217 -23.11 28.03 -19.43
C PHE A 217 -24.04 29.23 -19.26
N ALA A 218 -25.32 29.05 -19.63
CA ALA A 218 -26.33 30.08 -19.50
C ALA A 218 -26.50 30.52 -18.04
N ASP A 219 -26.78 31.80 -17.84
CA ASP A 219 -27.11 32.32 -16.51
C ASP A 219 -28.36 31.58 -15.98
N GLY A 220 -28.32 31.15 -14.74
CA GLY A 220 -29.37 30.33 -14.14
C GLY A 220 -29.26 28.81 -14.38
N THR A 221 -28.19 28.33 -15.02
CA THR A 221 -27.89 26.89 -15.08
C THR A 221 -27.76 26.35 -13.65
N LYS A 222 -28.57 25.34 -13.31
CA LYS A 222 -28.60 24.77 -11.94
C LYS A 222 -27.61 23.65 -11.74
N LYS A 223 -27.29 22.88 -12.80
CA LYS A 223 -26.39 21.75 -12.76
C LYS A 223 -25.81 21.50 -14.15
N VAL A 224 -24.55 21.04 -14.17
CA VAL A 224 -23.91 20.47 -15.34
C VAL A 224 -23.26 19.16 -14.91
N SER A 225 -23.58 18.08 -15.60
CA SER A 225 -22.87 16.81 -15.46
C SER A 225 -21.74 16.74 -16.48
N LEU A 226 -20.55 16.45 -15.99
CA LEU A 226 -19.35 16.23 -16.80
C LEU A 226 -18.87 14.82 -16.59
N ARG A 227 -18.79 14.01 -17.66
CA ARG A 227 -18.19 12.67 -17.60
C ARG A 227 -16.92 12.61 -18.44
N TYR A 228 -15.97 11.78 -18.03
CA TYR A 228 -14.71 11.65 -18.75
C TYR A 228 -14.14 10.24 -18.67
N GLY A 229 -13.36 9.88 -19.68
CA GLY A 229 -12.52 8.69 -19.69
C GLY A 229 -11.05 9.09 -19.79
N VAL A 230 -10.19 8.22 -19.27
CA VAL A 230 -8.73 8.36 -19.32
C VAL A 230 -8.09 7.18 -20.03
N SER A 231 -6.89 7.38 -20.57
CA SER A 231 -6.10 6.34 -21.24
C SER A 231 -4.63 6.67 -21.20
N PHE A 232 -3.77 5.65 -21.20
CA PHE A 232 -2.34 5.80 -21.47
C PHE A 232 -1.98 5.50 -22.93
N ILE A 233 -2.96 5.11 -23.75
CA ILE A 233 -2.76 4.75 -25.18
C ILE A 233 -3.06 5.95 -26.11
N SER A 234 -4.26 6.51 -26.02
CA SER A 234 -4.69 7.63 -26.88
C SER A 234 -5.98 8.28 -26.39
N SER A 235 -6.31 9.46 -26.92
CA SER A 235 -7.59 10.13 -26.68
C SER A 235 -8.78 9.34 -27.23
N ASP A 236 -8.61 8.63 -28.36
CA ASP A 236 -9.67 7.77 -28.89
C ASP A 236 -9.92 6.55 -27.97
N GLN A 237 -8.87 6.03 -27.35
CA GLN A 237 -9.02 4.97 -26.35
C GLN A 237 -9.70 5.51 -25.09
N ALA A 238 -9.34 6.71 -24.61
CA ALA A 238 -10.02 7.36 -23.49
C ALA A 238 -11.55 7.51 -23.75
N LYS A 239 -11.92 7.89 -24.99
CA LYS A 239 -13.32 7.93 -25.42
C LYS A 239 -13.97 6.55 -25.38
N LYS A 240 -13.31 5.50 -25.87
CA LYS A 240 -13.83 4.12 -25.84
C LYS A 240 -14.03 3.65 -24.40
N ASN A 241 -13.07 3.93 -23.51
CA ASN A 241 -13.15 3.59 -22.09
C ASN A 241 -14.39 4.24 -21.46
N LEU A 242 -14.62 5.55 -21.72
CA LEU A 242 -15.80 6.25 -21.23
C LEU A 242 -17.09 5.58 -21.69
N TYR A 243 -17.25 5.35 -22.99
CA TYR A 243 -18.52 4.80 -23.52
C TYR A 243 -18.74 3.33 -23.19
N ARG A 244 -17.66 2.56 -22.91
CA ARG A 244 -17.78 1.20 -22.42
C ARG A 244 -18.34 1.16 -20.99
N GLU A 245 -17.92 2.09 -20.13
CA GLU A 245 -18.23 2.05 -18.70
C GLU A 245 -19.46 2.88 -18.31
N GLN A 246 -19.78 3.92 -19.08
CA GLN A 246 -20.86 4.83 -18.74
C GLN A 246 -21.87 5.00 -19.88
N ASN A 247 -23.08 4.56 -19.65
CA ASN A 247 -24.22 4.78 -20.56
C ASN A 247 -25.00 6.06 -20.17
N GLY A 248 -24.48 7.22 -20.59
CA GLY A 248 -25.10 8.53 -20.30
C GLY A 248 -24.57 9.19 -19.02
N PHE A 249 -25.23 10.24 -18.58
CA PHE A 249 -24.86 11.09 -17.45
C PHE A 249 -25.67 10.68 -16.20
N ASN A 250 -25.28 9.56 -15.58
CA ASN A 250 -25.97 9.02 -14.40
C ASN A 250 -24.99 8.71 -13.27
N LEU A 251 -24.63 9.75 -12.50
CA LEU A 251 -23.70 9.64 -11.37
C LEU A 251 -24.17 8.57 -10.36
N ALA A 252 -25.45 8.54 -10.01
CA ALA A 252 -25.94 7.59 -9.02
C ALA A 252 -25.79 6.11 -9.47
N ALA A 253 -25.85 5.83 -10.78
CA ALA A 253 -25.61 4.49 -11.29
C ALA A 253 -24.12 4.10 -11.16
N VAL A 254 -23.21 5.02 -11.44
CA VAL A 254 -21.74 4.80 -11.29
C VAL A 254 -21.39 4.60 -9.81
N GLU A 255 -21.91 5.47 -8.95
CA GLU A 255 -21.73 5.39 -7.49
C GLU A 255 -22.21 4.03 -6.93
N LYS A 256 -23.43 3.61 -7.32
CA LYS A 256 -23.98 2.32 -6.92
C LYS A 256 -23.11 1.14 -7.36
N ALA A 257 -22.65 1.15 -8.61
CA ALA A 257 -21.77 0.09 -9.13
C ALA A 257 -20.42 0.05 -8.40
N GLY A 258 -19.83 1.22 -8.10
CA GLY A 258 -18.62 1.34 -7.32
C GLY A 258 -18.78 0.78 -5.91
N ARG A 259 -19.88 1.12 -5.22
CA ARG A 259 -20.19 0.58 -3.89
C ARG A 259 -20.34 -0.94 -3.89
N GLU A 260 -21.05 -1.50 -4.88
CA GLU A 260 -21.25 -2.94 -5.02
C GLU A 260 -19.92 -3.66 -5.26
N THR A 261 -19.06 -3.11 -6.12
CA THR A 261 -17.71 -3.63 -6.40
C THR A 261 -16.86 -3.70 -5.12
N TRP A 262 -16.79 -2.60 -4.38
CA TRP A 262 -16.05 -2.56 -3.12
C TRP A 262 -16.62 -3.50 -2.06
N ASN A 263 -17.96 -3.54 -1.93
CA ASN A 263 -18.55 -4.43 -0.95
C ASN A 263 -18.26 -5.90 -1.25
N THR A 264 -18.30 -6.30 -2.51
CA THR A 264 -17.93 -7.66 -2.96
C THR A 264 -16.48 -7.96 -2.62
N THR A 265 -15.56 -7.03 -2.92
CA THR A 265 -14.13 -7.19 -2.67
C THR A 265 -13.82 -7.30 -1.18
N LEU A 266 -14.34 -6.38 -0.38
CA LEU A 266 -14.09 -6.33 1.06
C LEU A 266 -14.75 -7.49 1.82
N SER A 267 -15.83 -8.05 1.29
CA SER A 267 -16.52 -9.21 1.87
C SER A 267 -15.70 -10.51 1.81
N LYS A 268 -14.54 -10.52 1.14
CA LYS A 268 -13.59 -11.65 1.25
C LYS A 268 -13.10 -11.84 2.70
N ILE A 269 -13.15 -10.80 3.53
CA ILE A 269 -12.91 -10.84 4.97
C ILE A 269 -14.20 -10.45 5.69
N SER A 270 -14.75 -11.34 6.50
CA SER A 270 -15.92 -11.08 7.35
C SER A 270 -15.57 -11.28 8.81
N VAL A 271 -15.98 -10.35 9.68
CA VAL A 271 -15.63 -10.39 11.10
C VAL A 271 -16.84 -10.25 12.01
N THR A 272 -16.78 -10.90 13.18
CA THR A 272 -17.76 -10.73 14.25
C THR A 272 -17.04 -10.35 15.56
N GLY A 273 -17.74 -9.60 16.42
CA GLY A 273 -17.12 -9.02 17.61
C GLY A 273 -16.27 -7.80 17.26
N GLY A 274 -15.46 -7.35 18.20
CA GLY A 274 -14.71 -6.09 18.07
C GLY A 274 -15.61 -4.85 18.11
N SER A 275 -15.01 -3.65 18.22
CA SER A 275 -15.72 -2.37 18.13
C SER A 275 -15.92 -1.95 16.68
N ASP A 276 -16.81 -0.97 16.43
CA ASP A 276 -16.98 -0.37 15.12
C ASP A 276 -15.68 0.32 14.65
N ASP A 277 -14.92 0.96 15.55
CA ASP A 277 -13.62 1.55 15.21
C ASP A 277 -12.59 0.49 14.77
N GLN A 278 -12.56 -0.68 15.43
CA GLN A 278 -11.68 -1.77 15.01
C GLN A 278 -12.06 -2.33 13.64
N LYS A 279 -13.35 -2.43 13.34
CA LYS A 279 -13.84 -2.81 12.00
C LYS A 279 -13.49 -1.73 10.96
N THR A 280 -13.66 -0.45 11.31
CA THR A 280 -13.30 0.68 10.46
C THR A 280 -11.81 0.65 10.13
N VAL A 281 -10.94 0.46 11.11
CA VAL A 281 -9.49 0.32 10.88
C VAL A 281 -9.18 -0.91 10.00
N LEU A 282 -9.80 -2.07 10.26
CA LEU A 282 -9.60 -3.26 9.44
C LEU A 282 -9.99 -3.04 7.98
N TYR A 283 -11.24 -2.60 7.74
CA TYR A 283 -11.75 -2.49 6.37
C TYR A 283 -11.11 -1.32 5.61
N THR A 284 -10.74 -0.24 6.29
CA THR A 284 -9.95 0.84 5.69
C THR A 284 -8.54 0.34 5.32
N SER A 285 -7.90 -0.41 6.20
CA SER A 285 -6.59 -1.01 5.91
C SER A 285 -6.68 -1.99 4.74
N TYR A 286 -7.72 -2.82 4.68
CA TYR A 286 -7.91 -3.75 3.57
C TYR A 286 -8.22 -3.02 2.26
N TYR A 287 -9.04 -1.97 2.27
CA TYR A 287 -9.25 -1.10 1.11
C TYR A 287 -7.93 -0.51 0.58
N ARG A 288 -7.01 -0.06 1.44
CA ARG A 288 -5.72 0.51 1.07
C ARG A 288 -4.84 -0.48 0.30
N THR A 289 -4.92 -1.78 0.59
CA THR A 289 -4.13 -2.80 -0.13
C THR A 289 -4.50 -2.97 -1.61
N PHE A 290 -5.59 -2.34 -2.08
CA PHE A 290 -6.04 -2.31 -3.47
C PHE A 290 -5.74 -0.99 -4.19
N GLU A 291 -5.15 -0.01 -3.52
CA GLU A 291 -4.75 1.24 -4.17
C GLU A 291 -3.63 1.02 -5.18
N ARG A 292 -2.80 0.00 -4.95
CA ARG A 292 -1.66 -0.40 -5.78
C ARG A 292 -1.53 -1.92 -5.82
N PRO A 293 -0.90 -2.47 -6.88
CA PRO A 293 -0.64 -1.84 -8.17
C PRO A 293 -1.92 -1.58 -8.97
N VAL A 294 -1.83 -0.75 -10.02
CA VAL A 294 -2.96 -0.39 -10.88
C VAL A 294 -2.91 -1.10 -12.22
N CYS A 295 -4.07 -1.50 -12.74
CA CYS A 295 -4.22 -2.15 -14.03
C CYS A 295 -4.22 -1.10 -15.17
N LEU A 296 -3.29 -1.23 -16.11
CA LEU A 296 -3.21 -0.38 -17.30
C LEU A 296 -3.79 -1.01 -18.58
N SER A 297 -4.35 -2.22 -18.52
CA SER A 297 -4.97 -2.85 -19.68
C SER A 297 -6.24 -2.12 -20.13
N GLU A 298 -6.31 -1.84 -21.43
CA GLU A 298 -7.38 -1.11 -22.10
C GLU A 298 -7.78 -1.88 -23.38
N ASP A 299 -8.93 -2.57 -23.37
CA ASP A 299 -9.42 -3.38 -24.49
C ASP A 299 -8.37 -4.38 -25.03
N GLY A 300 -7.70 -5.10 -24.10
CA GLY A 300 -6.70 -6.11 -24.46
C GLY A 300 -5.31 -5.57 -24.79
N ARG A 301 -5.07 -4.27 -24.59
CA ARG A 301 -3.78 -3.60 -24.83
C ARG A 301 -3.38 -2.74 -23.65
N TYR A 302 -2.10 -2.40 -23.56
CA TYR A 302 -1.58 -1.49 -22.55
C TYR A 302 -0.39 -0.69 -23.09
N PHE A 303 -0.18 0.51 -22.56
CA PHE A 303 1.06 1.27 -22.76
C PHE A 303 2.09 0.85 -21.72
N SER A 304 3.32 0.59 -22.15
CA SER A 304 4.45 0.34 -21.28
C SER A 304 5.44 1.49 -21.31
N ALA A 305 5.68 2.09 -20.15
CA ALA A 305 6.75 3.11 -20.02
C ALA A 305 8.16 2.49 -20.02
N TYR A 306 8.28 1.18 -19.97
CA TYR A 306 9.56 0.44 -19.91
C TYR A 306 10.24 0.37 -21.28
N ASP A 307 9.50 0.49 -22.37
CA ASP A 307 10.02 0.59 -23.74
C ASP A 307 9.31 1.66 -24.59
N GLY A 308 8.38 2.41 -24.01
CA GLY A 308 7.64 3.48 -24.65
C GLY A 308 6.63 3.02 -25.72
N LYS A 309 6.15 1.77 -25.65
CA LYS A 309 5.27 1.18 -26.68
C LYS A 309 3.93 0.73 -26.13
N VAL A 310 2.98 0.57 -27.05
CA VAL A 310 1.70 -0.11 -26.78
C VAL A 310 1.87 -1.59 -27.14
N HIS A 311 1.43 -2.46 -26.24
CA HIS A 311 1.48 -3.91 -26.37
C HIS A 311 0.08 -4.52 -26.29
N GLU A 312 -0.10 -5.70 -26.88
CA GLU A 312 -1.23 -6.58 -26.62
C GLU A 312 -1.01 -7.27 -25.25
N ASP A 313 -2.05 -7.38 -24.43
CA ASP A 313 -1.95 -8.04 -23.12
C ASP A 313 -2.10 -9.58 -23.18
N GLY A 314 -2.52 -10.11 -24.33
CA GLY A 314 -2.69 -11.55 -24.53
C GLY A 314 -3.75 -12.19 -23.63
N GLY A 315 -4.67 -11.41 -23.10
CA GLY A 315 -5.70 -11.83 -22.15
C GLY A 315 -5.22 -11.88 -20.70
N THR A 316 -3.97 -11.44 -20.42
CA THR A 316 -3.44 -11.28 -19.06
C THR A 316 -3.21 -9.80 -18.76
N PRO A 317 -4.02 -9.21 -17.88
CA PRO A 317 -3.93 -7.77 -17.58
C PRO A 317 -2.52 -7.34 -17.15
N PHE A 318 -2.16 -6.09 -17.53
CA PHE A 318 -0.88 -5.49 -17.17
C PHE A 318 -1.04 -4.54 -16.00
N TYR A 319 -0.25 -4.77 -14.95
CA TYR A 319 -0.24 -3.97 -13.73
C TYR A 319 1.09 -3.27 -13.53
N THR A 320 1.05 -2.06 -12.96
CA THR A 320 2.23 -1.28 -12.58
C THR A 320 1.92 -0.39 -11.36
N ASP A 321 2.88 0.43 -10.93
CA ASP A 321 2.76 1.32 -9.77
C ASP A 321 2.71 0.55 -8.45
N ASP A 322 3.82 -0.11 -8.15
CA ASP A 322 4.00 -0.90 -6.92
C ASP A 322 5.31 -0.53 -6.21
N TRP A 323 5.24 -0.54 -4.91
CA TRP A 323 6.38 -0.24 -4.03
C TRP A 323 6.89 -1.54 -3.44
N ILE A 324 7.59 -2.31 -4.28
CA ILE A 324 7.95 -3.70 -3.98
C ILE A 324 8.76 -3.83 -2.69
N TRP A 325 9.62 -2.85 -2.37
CA TRP A 325 10.40 -2.84 -1.13
C TRP A 325 9.52 -2.90 0.11
N ASP A 326 8.32 -2.31 0.05
CA ASP A 326 7.31 -2.25 1.10
C ASP A 326 6.34 -3.42 1.01
N THR A 327 5.77 -3.63 -0.18
CA THR A 327 4.61 -4.51 -0.42
C THR A 327 4.93 -5.99 -0.40
N TYR A 328 6.19 -6.40 -0.68
CA TYR A 328 6.57 -7.81 -0.66
C TYR A 328 6.35 -8.48 0.71
N ARG A 329 6.41 -7.69 1.80
CA ARG A 329 6.38 -8.20 3.18
C ARG A 329 5.03 -8.78 3.56
N ALA A 330 3.94 -8.15 3.13
CA ALA A 330 2.59 -8.60 3.51
C ALA A 330 1.52 -8.37 2.42
N ALA A 331 1.59 -7.32 1.59
CA ALA A 331 0.56 -7.05 0.58
C ALA A 331 0.50 -8.15 -0.50
N HIS A 332 1.65 -8.54 -1.06
CA HIS A 332 1.73 -9.67 -1.99
C HIS A 332 1.32 -11.00 -1.33
N PRO A 333 1.81 -11.35 -0.12
CA PRO A 333 1.32 -12.50 0.62
C PRO A 333 -0.19 -12.50 0.88
N LEU A 334 -0.80 -11.33 1.11
CA LEU A 334 -2.25 -11.20 1.28
C LEU A 334 -3.00 -11.49 -0.02
N ARG A 335 -2.51 -10.98 -1.16
CA ARG A 335 -3.06 -11.27 -2.48
C ARG A 335 -2.87 -12.74 -2.85
N CYS A 336 -1.72 -13.34 -2.58
CA CYS A 336 -1.53 -14.79 -2.73
C CYS A 336 -2.58 -15.61 -1.99
N LEU A 337 -3.02 -15.16 -0.82
CA LEU A 337 -4.01 -15.84 0.00
C LEU A 337 -5.45 -15.62 -0.49
N LEU A 338 -5.83 -14.37 -0.80
CA LEU A 338 -7.21 -13.96 -1.01
C LEU A 338 -7.58 -13.69 -2.47
N SER A 339 -6.60 -13.40 -3.33
CA SER A 339 -6.82 -12.92 -4.70
C SER A 339 -5.70 -13.36 -5.66
N PRO A 340 -5.36 -14.68 -5.73
CA PRO A 340 -4.31 -15.16 -6.62
C PRO A 340 -4.60 -14.83 -8.09
N GLU A 341 -5.88 -14.68 -8.47
CA GLU A 341 -6.32 -14.27 -9.81
C GLU A 341 -5.88 -12.84 -10.19
N VAL A 342 -5.50 -12.03 -9.20
CA VAL A 342 -4.92 -10.69 -9.38
C VAL A 342 -3.40 -10.75 -9.24
N GLU A 343 -2.88 -11.54 -8.30
CA GLU A 343 -1.45 -11.63 -8.02
C GLU A 343 -0.65 -12.28 -9.17
N GLU A 344 -1.20 -13.34 -9.80
CA GLU A 344 -0.56 -14.01 -10.95
C GLU A 344 -0.31 -13.01 -12.11
N PRO A 345 -1.30 -12.22 -12.60
CA PRO A 345 -1.08 -11.17 -13.58
C PRO A 345 -0.12 -10.05 -13.14
N ILE A 346 -0.11 -9.68 -11.85
CA ILE A 346 0.83 -8.68 -11.32
C ILE A 346 2.28 -9.18 -11.52
N ILE A 347 2.58 -10.40 -11.07
CA ILE A 347 3.92 -10.97 -11.21
C ILE A 347 4.30 -11.13 -12.70
N ASP A 348 3.38 -11.60 -13.55
CA ASP A 348 3.65 -11.69 -15.00
C ASP A 348 3.91 -10.32 -15.61
N SER A 349 3.26 -9.26 -15.14
CA SER A 349 3.51 -7.88 -15.59
C SER A 349 4.96 -7.47 -15.31
N TYR A 350 5.51 -7.80 -14.14
CA TYR A 350 6.89 -7.48 -13.80
C TYR A 350 7.90 -8.28 -14.61
N LEU A 351 7.57 -9.52 -14.97
CA LEU A 351 8.38 -10.30 -15.90
C LEU A 351 8.37 -9.68 -17.32
N ARG A 352 7.21 -9.20 -17.78
CA ARG A 352 7.11 -8.44 -19.04
C ARG A 352 7.89 -7.12 -19.01
N MET A 353 7.87 -6.38 -17.89
CA MET A 353 8.68 -5.17 -17.72
C MET A 353 10.17 -5.47 -17.86
N ALA A 354 10.66 -6.55 -17.25
CA ALA A 354 12.05 -6.99 -17.37
C ALA A 354 12.47 -7.23 -18.83
N GLU A 355 11.58 -7.83 -19.63
CA GLU A 355 11.79 -8.04 -21.05
C GLU A 355 11.79 -6.73 -21.84
N GLN A 356 10.81 -5.87 -21.58
CA GLN A 356 10.64 -4.59 -22.27
C GLN A 356 11.79 -3.62 -21.99
N MET A 357 12.38 -3.62 -20.80
CA MET A 357 13.60 -2.87 -20.51
C MET A 357 14.83 -3.39 -21.30
N GLY A 358 14.76 -4.57 -21.90
CA GLY A 358 15.86 -5.17 -22.66
C GLY A 358 16.99 -5.76 -21.81
N THR A 359 17.07 -5.44 -20.53
CA THR A 359 18.09 -5.94 -19.60
C THR A 359 17.71 -7.30 -19.01
N GLN A 360 16.43 -7.63 -19.01
CA GLN A 360 15.87 -8.78 -18.29
C GLN A 360 16.17 -8.74 -16.78
N TRP A 361 16.25 -7.55 -16.20
CA TRP A 361 16.32 -7.35 -14.76
C TRP A 361 14.91 -7.18 -14.20
N MET A 362 14.59 -7.93 -13.16
CA MET A 362 13.33 -7.72 -12.44
C MET A 362 13.25 -6.27 -11.98
N PRO A 363 12.10 -5.55 -12.16
CA PRO A 363 11.97 -4.18 -11.66
C PRO A 363 12.11 -4.16 -10.14
N THR A 364 12.61 -3.05 -9.61
CA THR A 364 12.77 -2.85 -8.17
C THR A 364 11.67 -1.98 -7.58
N PHE A 365 11.22 -0.98 -8.33
CA PHE A 365 10.17 -0.06 -7.89
C PHE A 365 9.38 0.41 -9.13
N PRO A 366 8.48 -0.45 -9.67
CA PRO A 366 7.74 -0.14 -10.87
C PRO A 366 6.74 1.00 -10.63
N GLU A 367 6.80 2.02 -11.47
CA GLU A 367 5.84 3.11 -11.53
C GLU A 367 5.16 3.16 -12.91
N ILE A 368 4.10 3.95 -13.06
CA ILE A 368 3.43 4.21 -14.35
C ILE A 368 4.41 4.78 -15.37
N THR A 369 5.46 5.45 -14.92
CA THR A 369 6.47 6.13 -15.73
C THR A 369 7.75 5.34 -15.97
N GLY A 370 7.81 4.09 -15.52
CA GLY A 370 8.96 3.20 -15.61
C GLY A 370 9.46 2.73 -14.25
N ASP A 371 10.56 1.97 -14.22
CA ASP A 371 11.19 1.54 -12.96
C ASP A 371 12.01 2.69 -12.36
N SER A 372 11.53 3.29 -11.28
CA SER A 372 12.24 4.37 -10.59
C SER A 372 13.43 3.88 -9.77
N ARG A 373 13.50 2.58 -9.50
CA ARG A 373 14.58 1.90 -8.77
C ARG A 373 14.83 2.47 -7.38
N ARG A 374 13.79 3.04 -6.78
CA ARG A 374 13.85 3.56 -5.41
C ARG A 374 14.18 2.45 -4.44
N MET A 375 14.66 2.84 -3.28
CA MET A 375 15.05 1.96 -2.19
C MET A 375 16.26 1.06 -2.55
N ASN A 376 16.53 0.08 -1.72
CA ASN A 376 17.62 -0.86 -1.89
C ASN A 376 17.12 -2.28 -2.19
N SER A 377 18.05 -3.20 -2.50
CA SER A 377 17.79 -4.62 -2.70
C SER A 377 16.94 -4.95 -3.95
N ASN A 378 16.56 -6.21 -4.11
CA ASN A 378 15.84 -6.72 -5.29
C ASN A 378 14.66 -7.61 -4.88
N HIS A 379 13.84 -7.13 -3.95
CA HIS A 379 12.80 -7.91 -3.26
C HIS A 379 11.68 -8.46 -4.16
N GLY A 380 11.63 -8.09 -5.44
CA GLY A 380 10.76 -8.78 -6.41
C GLY A 380 10.98 -10.30 -6.46
N VAL A 381 12.17 -10.77 -6.07
CA VAL A 381 12.45 -12.21 -5.95
C VAL A 381 11.64 -12.86 -4.82
N ALA A 382 11.34 -12.13 -3.74
CA ALA A 382 10.54 -12.65 -2.63
C ALA A 382 9.08 -12.89 -3.05
N MET A 383 8.49 -11.98 -3.85
CA MET A 383 7.15 -12.16 -4.42
C MET A 383 7.06 -13.43 -5.27
N VAL A 384 8.03 -13.61 -6.18
CA VAL A 384 8.08 -14.80 -7.05
C VAL A 384 8.22 -16.08 -6.22
N ALA A 385 9.13 -16.08 -5.24
CA ALA A 385 9.35 -17.23 -4.37
C ALA A 385 8.08 -17.57 -3.56
N ASP A 386 7.46 -16.59 -2.93
CA ASP A 386 6.26 -16.76 -2.11
C ASP A 386 5.08 -17.32 -2.93
N ALA A 387 4.83 -16.71 -4.09
CA ALA A 387 3.75 -17.14 -4.99
C ALA A 387 3.94 -18.59 -5.46
N LEU A 388 5.15 -18.98 -5.88
CA LEU A 388 5.45 -20.34 -6.33
C LEU A 388 5.22 -21.36 -5.21
N TRP A 389 5.70 -21.11 -4.01
CA TRP A 389 5.56 -22.03 -2.88
C TRP A 389 4.14 -22.06 -2.29
N LYS A 390 3.31 -21.07 -2.60
CA LYS A 390 1.86 -21.07 -2.31
C LYS A 390 1.01 -21.67 -3.44
N GLY A 391 1.64 -22.10 -4.53
CA GLY A 391 0.98 -22.83 -5.61
C GLY A 391 0.35 -21.96 -6.69
N LEU A 392 0.70 -20.67 -6.78
CA LEU A 392 0.26 -19.78 -7.85
C LEU A 392 0.93 -20.12 -9.18
N LYS A 393 0.26 -19.80 -10.29
CA LYS A 393 0.74 -20.05 -11.65
C LYS A 393 1.69 -18.95 -12.10
N VAL A 394 2.93 -19.07 -11.69
CA VAL A 394 4.02 -18.15 -12.07
C VAL A 394 5.05 -18.88 -12.93
N ASP A 395 5.58 -18.22 -13.96
CA ASP A 395 6.67 -18.78 -14.77
C ASP A 395 7.98 -18.80 -13.94
N ALA A 396 8.23 -19.94 -13.32
CA ALA A 396 9.40 -20.14 -12.45
C ALA A 396 10.74 -20.00 -13.19
N LYS A 397 10.77 -20.22 -14.53
CA LYS A 397 12.00 -20.06 -15.32
C LYS A 397 12.31 -18.60 -15.53
N ARG A 398 11.36 -17.83 -16.07
CA ARG A 398 11.50 -16.38 -16.27
C ARG A 398 11.75 -15.70 -14.91
N GLY A 399 10.99 -16.04 -13.88
CA GLY A 399 11.14 -15.52 -12.53
C GLY A 399 12.56 -15.72 -11.97
N PHE A 400 13.09 -16.95 -12.05
CA PHE A 400 14.47 -17.23 -11.64
C PHE A 400 15.49 -16.45 -12.46
N ASP A 401 15.40 -16.51 -13.79
CA ASP A 401 16.40 -15.92 -14.68
C ASP A 401 16.45 -14.39 -14.53
N TYR A 402 15.30 -13.70 -14.42
CA TYR A 402 15.26 -12.24 -14.35
C TYR A 402 15.58 -11.71 -12.95
N CYS A 403 15.15 -12.38 -11.89
CA CYS A 403 15.58 -12.06 -10.53
C CYS A 403 17.10 -12.26 -10.37
N ARG A 404 17.64 -13.38 -10.83
CA ARG A 404 19.08 -13.67 -10.79
C ARG A 404 19.89 -12.59 -11.51
N LYS A 405 19.50 -12.25 -12.75
CA LYS A 405 20.18 -11.21 -13.53
C LYS A 405 20.13 -9.85 -12.82
N GLY A 406 18.96 -9.47 -12.27
CA GLY A 406 18.82 -8.22 -11.51
C GLY A 406 19.74 -8.17 -10.28
N ILE A 407 19.95 -9.30 -9.61
CA ILE A 407 20.83 -9.36 -8.43
C ILE A 407 22.32 -9.43 -8.82
N GLU A 408 22.68 -10.17 -9.89
CA GLU A 408 24.08 -10.44 -10.24
C GLU A 408 24.68 -9.42 -11.23
N GLU A 409 23.87 -8.83 -12.12
CA GLU A 409 24.36 -7.99 -13.23
C GLU A 409 24.13 -6.50 -13.03
N LYS A 410 23.10 -6.13 -12.23
CA LYS A 410 22.83 -4.73 -11.85
C LYS A 410 23.61 -4.39 -10.59
N THR A 411 24.02 -3.14 -10.42
CA THR A 411 24.63 -2.70 -9.16
C THR A 411 23.66 -2.85 -7.98
N LEU A 412 24.19 -3.21 -6.81
CA LEU A 412 23.48 -3.26 -5.53
C LEU A 412 23.35 -1.87 -4.89
N ALA A 413 24.01 -0.84 -5.46
CA ALA A 413 23.89 0.52 -4.96
C ALA A 413 22.42 1.00 -5.04
N PRO A 414 21.87 1.57 -3.93
CA PRO A 414 20.50 2.06 -3.91
C PRO A 414 20.20 3.11 -4.98
N TRP A 415 18.97 3.10 -5.52
CA TRP A 415 18.46 4.05 -6.52
C TRP A 415 19.26 4.08 -7.82
N CYS A 416 19.98 3.03 -8.14
CA CYS A 416 20.85 2.96 -9.32
C CYS A 416 20.43 1.81 -10.25
N GLY A 417 20.37 2.10 -11.53
CA GLY A 417 20.04 1.13 -12.58
C GLY A 417 21.21 0.78 -13.48
N ASN A 418 22.43 1.08 -13.09
CA ASN A 418 23.62 0.76 -13.86
C ASN A 418 24.04 -0.71 -13.67
N LYS A 419 24.94 -1.16 -14.51
CA LYS A 419 25.60 -2.45 -14.35
C LYS A 419 26.46 -2.48 -13.06
N ALA A 420 26.61 -3.68 -12.53
CA ALA A 420 27.48 -3.94 -11.39
C ALA A 420 28.88 -3.35 -11.59
N GLY A 421 29.45 -2.78 -10.51
CA GLY A 421 30.76 -2.16 -10.47
C GLY A 421 31.64 -2.75 -9.36
N TRP A 422 32.68 -1.99 -8.93
CA TRP A 422 33.67 -2.50 -7.97
C TRP A 422 33.08 -2.80 -6.58
N ILE A 423 32.05 -2.06 -6.14
CA ILE A 423 31.36 -2.33 -4.88
C ILE A 423 30.69 -3.70 -4.93
N ASP A 424 30.07 -4.03 -6.06
CA ASP A 424 29.41 -5.30 -6.29
C ASP A 424 30.40 -6.44 -6.36
N GLU A 425 31.54 -6.26 -7.08
CA GLU A 425 32.65 -7.23 -7.11
C GLU A 425 33.19 -7.48 -5.70
N PHE A 426 33.32 -6.40 -4.90
CA PHE A 426 33.74 -6.51 -3.51
C PHE A 426 32.74 -7.35 -2.69
N TYR A 427 31.42 -7.09 -2.85
CA TYR A 427 30.36 -7.86 -2.19
C TYR A 427 30.44 -9.35 -2.52
N TRP A 428 30.54 -9.69 -3.80
CA TRP A 428 30.61 -11.08 -4.24
C TRP A 428 31.85 -11.82 -3.71
N LYS A 429 32.93 -11.10 -3.47
CA LYS A 429 34.18 -11.66 -2.93
C LYS A 429 34.16 -11.77 -1.41
N ASN A 430 33.59 -10.80 -0.71
CA ASN A 430 33.75 -10.62 0.74
C ASN A 430 32.46 -10.85 1.54
N GLY A 431 31.30 -10.90 0.90
CA GLY A 431 30.00 -11.13 1.51
C GLY A 431 29.36 -9.91 2.16
N PHE A 432 29.88 -8.70 1.93
CA PHE A 432 29.29 -7.45 2.45
C PHE A 432 29.66 -6.24 1.59
N ILE A 433 28.87 -5.20 1.63
CA ILE A 433 29.18 -3.89 1.04
C ILE A 433 30.13 -3.14 1.99
N PRO A 434 31.27 -2.61 1.52
CA PRO A 434 32.20 -1.91 2.40
C PRO A 434 31.68 -0.51 2.76
N ALA A 435 31.66 -0.18 4.04
CA ALA A 435 31.37 1.17 4.51
C ALA A 435 32.58 2.10 4.31
N LEU A 436 32.30 3.39 4.15
CA LEU A 436 33.34 4.42 4.18
C LEU A 436 33.79 4.69 5.61
N ARG A 437 35.08 4.88 5.81
CA ARG A 437 35.63 5.36 7.09
C ARG A 437 35.24 6.82 7.33
N ASN A 438 35.26 7.25 8.57
CA ASN A 438 34.96 8.64 8.89
C ASN A 438 35.90 9.59 8.12
N GLY A 439 35.31 10.52 7.35
CA GLY A 439 36.04 11.47 6.48
C GLY A 439 36.51 10.90 5.13
N GLU A 440 36.31 9.61 4.84
CA GLU A 440 36.56 9.03 3.52
C GLU A 440 35.49 9.50 2.52
N LYS A 441 35.92 9.88 1.31
CA LYS A 441 35.01 10.34 0.27
C LYS A 441 34.53 9.18 -0.60
N GLU A 442 33.25 9.25 -1.01
CA GLU A 442 32.71 8.33 -2.00
C GLU A 442 33.39 8.52 -3.36
N THR A 443 33.74 7.42 -4.01
CA THR A 443 34.41 7.40 -5.31
C THR A 443 33.67 6.55 -6.35
N ASP A 444 32.68 5.74 -5.93
CA ASP A 444 31.89 4.94 -6.86
C ASP A 444 30.82 5.82 -7.52
N PRO A 445 30.81 5.92 -8.86
CA PRO A 445 29.82 6.76 -9.58
C PRO A 445 28.40 6.20 -9.50
N ASN A 446 28.19 4.95 -9.10
CA ASN A 446 26.89 4.35 -8.93
C ASN A 446 26.23 4.76 -7.61
N VAL A 447 26.99 5.27 -6.65
CA VAL A 447 26.47 5.63 -5.33
C VAL A 447 25.85 7.02 -5.36
N SER A 448 24.56 7.10 -5.06
CA SER A 448 23.84 8.36 -4.91
C SER A 448 24.42 9.22 -3.80
N GLY A 449 24.55 10.54 -4.04
CA GLY A 449 24.98 11.48 -3.01
C GLY A 449 24.01 11.59 -1.82
N PHE A 450 22.73 11.29 -2.03
CA PHE A 450 21.69 11.29 -0.99
C PHE A 450 21.52 9.91 -0.35
N GLU A 451 21.33 8.86 -1.16
CA GLU A 451 21.05 7.49 -0.68
C GLU A 451 22.28 6.81 -0.10
N LYS A 452 23.48 7.22 -0.47
CA LYS A 452 24.73 6.63 0.01
C LYS A 452 24.85 5.13 -0.31
N ARG A 453 25.74 4.42 0.37
CA ARG A 453 25.98 2.98 0.18
C ARG A 453 24.98 2.09 0.91
N GLN A 454 24.48 2.53 2.05
CA GLN A 454 23.63 1.72 2.96
C GLN A 454 24.22 0.32 3.21
N PRO A 455 25.51 0.19 3.55
CA PRO A 455 26.25 -1.08 3.44
C PRO A 455 25.65 -2.20 4.27
N VAL A 456 25.08 -1.92 5.43
CA VAL A 456 24.43 -2.95 6.25
C VAL A 456 23.07 -3.31 5.67
N ALA A 457 22.19 -2.33 5.40
CA ALA A 457 20.86 -2.59 4.86
C ALA A 457 20.91 -3.37 3.54
N VAL A 458 21.78 -2.94 2.59
CA VAL A 458 21.95 -3.62 1.30
C VAL A 458 22.50 -5.04 1.49
N SER A 459 23.46 -5.26 2.39
CA SER A 459 24.04 -6.61 2.59
C SER A 459 23.04 -7.57 3.21
N LEU A 460 22.22 -7.11 4.17
CA LEU A 460 21.14 -7.91 4.78
C LEU A 460 20.03 -8.22 3.77
N GLY A 461 19.52 -7.20 3.08
CA GLY A 461 18.47 -7.36 2.07
C GLY A 461 18.92 -8.28 0.93
N THR A 462 20.18 -8.15 0.44
CA THR A 462 20.73 -9.05 -0.59
C THR A 462 20.85 -10.48 -0.07
N SER A 463 21.19 -10.68 1.21
CA SER A 463 21.21 -12.04 1.80
C SER A 463 19.82 -12.69 1.77
N TYR A 464 18.78 -11.93 2.07
CA TYR A 464 17.40 -12.40 1.93
C TYR A 464 17.01 -12.67 0.48
N ASP A 465 17.36 -11.78 -0.46
CA ASP A 465 17.10 -11.96 -1.89
C ASP A 465 17.75 -13.24 -2.42
N LEU A 466 19.00 -13.52 -2.02
CA LEU A 466 19.70 -14.74 -2.38
C LEU A 466 19.04 -16.00 -1.81
N TRP A 467 18.51 -15.91 -0.59
CA TRP A 467 17.71 -16.99 -0.04
C TRP A 467 16.44 -17.23 -0.86
N CYS A 468 15.70 -16.18 -1.20
CA CYS A 468 14.52 -16.30 -2.07
C CYS A 468 14.87 -16.92 -3.43
N LEU A 469 16.01 -16.53 -4.00
CA LEU A 469 16.50 -17.11 -5.25
C LEU A 469 16.82 -18.61 -5.10
N SER A 470 17.37 -19.04 -3.95
CA SER A 470 17.57 -20.45 -3.63
C SER A 470 16.23 -21.21 -3.58
N ARG A 471 15.18 -20.56 -3.05
CA ARG A 471 13.83 -21.15 -2.98
C ARG A 471 13.21 -21.35 -4.35
N ILE A 472 13.38 -20.40 -5.27
CA ILE A 472 12.91 -20.54 -6.65
C ILE A 472 13.71 -21.65 -7.36
N ALA A 473 15.02 -21.72 -7.18
CA ALA A 473 15.86 -22.79 -7.70
C ALA A 473 15.41 -24.17 -7.19
N ALA A 474 15.13 -24.29 -5.89
CA ALA A 474 14.62 -25.50 -5.27
C ALA A 474 13.26 -25.93 -5.86
N PHE A 475 12.33 -24.99 -6.04
CA PHE A 475 11.05 -25.25 -6.70
C PHE A 475 11.22 -25.82 -8.12
N ARG A 476 12.22 -25.35 -8.84
CA ARG A 476 12.57 -25.84 -10.19
C ARG A 476 13.37 -27.15 -10.21
N GLY A 477 13.77 -27.67 -9.05
CA GLY A 477 14.64 -28.85 -8.96
C GLY A 477 16.11 -28.59 -9.33
N ASP A 478 16.55 -27.32 -9.42
CA ASP A 478 17.92 -26.91 -9.72
C ASP A 478 18.81 -26.99 -8.47
N LYS A 479 19.29 -28.19 -8.17
CA LYS A 479 20.11 -28.48 -6.97
C LYS A 479 21.39 -27.63 -6.87
N LYS A 480 22.01 -27.31 -8.03
CA LYS A 480 23.26 -26.54 -8.08
C LYS A 480 23.03 -25.11 -7.58
N ASN A 481 22.04 -24.43 -8.16
CA ASN A 481 21.70 -23.06 -7.79
C ASN A 481 21.03 -22.99 -6.42
N THR A 482 20.23 -23.97 -6.03
CA THR A 482 19.68 -24.09 -4.67
C THR A 482 20.80 -24.03 -3.63
N LYS A 483 21.82 -24.90 -3.78
CA LYS A 483 22.97 -24.93 -2.85
C LYS A 483 23.74 -23.61 -2.88
N ARG A 484 24.10 -23.12 -4.07
CA ARG A 484 24.89 -21.89 -4.23
C ARG A 484 24.25 -20.70 -3.53
N TYR A 485 22.97 -20.45 -3.77
CA TYR A 485 22.29 -19.27 -3.23
C TYR A 485 21.92 -19.44 -1.75
N ALA A 486 21.64 -20.66 -1.28
CA ALA A 486 21.49 -20.93 0.14
C ALA A 486 22.79 -20.65 0.92
N GLU A 487 23.96 -21.03 0.38
CA GLU A 487 25.26 -20.69 0.99
C GLU A 487 25.49 -19.18 1.03
N LEU A 488 25.27 -18.47 -0.07
CA LEU A 488 25.43 -17.02 -0.15
C LEU A 488 24.43 -16.25 0.71
N SER A 489 23.26 -16.80 0.99
CA SER A 489 22.26 -16.16 1.87
C SER A 489 22.71 -15.99 3.30
N HIS A 490 23.82 -16.62 3.70
CA HIS A 490 24.45 -16.46 5.01
C HIS A 490 25.46 -15.30 5.08
N ASN A 491 25.62 -14.52 4.02
CA ASN A 491 26.56 -13.39 3.96
C ASN A 491 26.33 -12.35 5.06
N TYR A 492 25.08 -12.20 5.57
CA TYR A 492 24.78 -11.34 6.72
C TYR A 492 25.66 -11.62 7.95
N ARG A 493 26.13 -12.87 8.14
CA ARG A 493 26.99 -13.25 9.26
C ARG A 493 28.30 -12.45 9.29
N THR A 494 28.79 -11.99 8.14
CA THR A 494 30.01 -11.19 8.02
C THR A 494 29.93 -9.86 8.77
N LEU A 495 28.72 -9.28 8.87
CA LEU A 495 28.47 -8.01 9.54
C LEU A 495 28.00 -8.17 10.99
N PHE A 496 27.72 -9.39 11.45
CA PHE A 496 27.25 -9.60 12.82
C PHE A 496 28.40 -9.36 13.81
N ASN A 497 28.20 -8.42 14.76
CA ASN A 497 29.14 -8.16 15.83
C ASN A 497 28.72 -8.94 17.10
N PRO A 498 29.44 -10.00 17.49
CA PRO A 498 29.04 -10.83 18.63
C PRO A 498 29.16 -10.13 19.99
N GLN A 499 29.91 -9.02 20.08
CA GLN A 499 30.06 -8.26 21.31
C GLN A 499 28.83 -7.42 21.62
N THR A 500 28.15 -6.90 20.57
CA THR A 500 27.00 -6.02 20.68
C THR A 500 25.69 -6.70 20.30
N ALA A 501 25.76 -7.82 19.59
CA ALA A 501 24.64 -8.52 18.97
C ALA A 501 23.86 -7.66 17.98
N PHE A 502 24.53 -6.78 17.25
CA PHE A 502 24.00 -5.97 16.14
C PHE A 502 24.73 -6.32 14.85
N PHE A 503 24.11 -5.97 13.72
CA PHE A 503 24.82 -5.88 12.44
C PHE A 503 25.51 -4.53 12.37
N HIS A 504 26.84 -4.58 12.18
CA HIS A 504 27.73 -3.45 12.28
C HIS A 504 28.47 -3.23 10.97
N PRO A 505 28.61 -2.00 10.47
CA PRO A 505 29.30 -1.72 9.23
C PRO A 505 30.81 -2.05 9.34
N LYS A 506 31.36 -2.60 8.26
CA LYS A 506 32.80 -2.84 8.10
C LYS A 506 33.37 -2.02 6.94
N ASP A 507 34.58 -1.53 7.13
CA ASP A 507 35.37 -0.92 6.04
C ASP A 507 35.87 -1.96 5.03
N LYS A 508 36.51 -1.49 3.96
CA LYS A 508 37.10 -2.36 2.92
C LYS A 508 38.20 -3.33 3.42
N ASP A 509 38.76 -3.07 4.58
CA ASP A 509 39.75 -3.94 5.20
C ASP A 509 39.11 -4.95 6.18
N GLY A 510 37.77 -4.98 6.26
CA GLY A 510 37.00 -5.90 7.10
C GLY A 510 36.95 -5.52 8.58
N LYS A 511 37.31 -4.30 8.93
CA LYS A 511 37.27 -3.79 10.30
C LYS A 511 35.96 -3.11 10.59
N PHE A 512 35.37 -3.38 11.76
CA PHE A 512 34.20 -2.66 12.23
C PHE A 512 34.50 -1.17 12.40
N LEU A 513 33.56 -0.31 12.02
CA LEU A 513 33.70 1.13 12.20
C LEU A 513 33.49 1.52 13.66
N GLU A 514 34.41 2.32 14.20
CA GLU A 514 34.33 2.83 15.58
C GLU A 514 34.75 4.32 15.62
N PRO A 515 34.12 5.17 16.46
CA PRO A 515 32.96 4.87 17.33
C PRO A 515 31.65 4.78 16.53
N PHE A 516 30.67 3.99 17.02
CA PHE A 516 29.42 3.76 16.32
C PHE A 516 28.20 3.81 17.25
N ASP A 517 27.15 4.55 16.87
CA ASP A 517 25.88 4.65 17.60
C ASP A 517 24.74 4.05 16.77
N TYR A 518 24.22 2.90 17.18
CA TYR A 518 23.16 2.19 16.51
C TYR A 518 21.81 2.95 16.48
N ARG A 519 21.61 3.95 17.36
CA ARG A 519 20.37 4.74 17.43
C ARG A 519 20.33 5.87 16.42
N PHE A 520 21.50 6.40 16.04
CA PHE A 520 21.64 7.58 15.19
C PHE A 520 22.36 7.31 13.86
N SER A 521 22.38 6.05 13.42
CA SER A 521 22.89 5.66 12.11
C SER A 521 21.72 5.20 11.24
N GLY A 522 21.48 5.85 10.10
CA GLY A 522 20.32 5.68 9.26
C GLY A 522 19.48 6.96 9.19
N GLY A 523 18.39 6.92 8.43
CA GLY A 523 17.50 8.05 8.21
C GLY A 523 18.08 9.14 7.32
N ILE A 524 17.43 10.30 7.31
CA ILE A 524 17.84 11.42 6.45
C ILE A 524 19.22 11.95 6.88
N GLY A 525 20.16 11.98 5.93
CA GLY A 525 21.52 12.47 6.15
C GLY A 525 22.49 11.50 6.86
N ALA A 526 22.04 10.28 7.21
CA ALA A 526 22.86 9.25 7.84
C ALA A 526 22.74 7.86 7.17
N ARG A 527 22.35 7.80 5.90
CA ARG A 527 22.24 6.57 5.10
C ARG A 527 23.61 5.96 4.73
N ASP A 528 24.66 6.43 5.36
CA ASP A 528 26.01 5.86 5.21
C ASP A 528 26.11 4.42 5.73
N THR A 529 25.15 3.96 6.53
CA THR A 529 25.18 2.63 7.17
C THR A 529 23.92 1.82 6.93
N TYR A 530 22.78 2.33 7.39
CA TYR A 530 21.46 1.72 7.21
C TYR A 530 20.65 2.58 6.21
N ASP A 531 19.40 2.23 6.01
CA ASP A 531 18.49 3.01 5.18
C ASP A 531 17.66 3.98 6.05
N GLU A 532 16.35 3.95 5.96
CA GLU A 532 15.43 4.87 6.65
C GLU A 532 15.38 4.65 8.15
N ASN A 533 15.59 3.43 8.61
CA ASN A 533 15.65 3.06 10.02
C ASN A 533 17.07 2.90 10.53
N ASN A 534 17.22 2.81 11.85
CA ASN A 534 18.49 2.65 12.53
C ASN A 534 18.87 1.17 12.79
N GLY A 535 20.01 0.97 13.45
CA GLY A 535 20.54 -0.36 13.76
C GLY A 535 19.61 -1.22 14.64
N TRP A 536 18.74 -0.63 15.44
CA TRP A 536 17.78 -1.36 16.28
C TRP A 536 16.69 -2.06 15.45
N THR A 537 16.30 -1.50 14.33
CA THR A 537 15.41 -2.16 13.37
C THR A 537 16.17 -3.18 12.55
N TYR A 538 17.29 -2.79 11.93
CA TYR A 538 18.07 -3.67 11.06
C TYR A 538 18.74 -4.84 11.79
N ARG A 539 18.82 -4.82 13.12
CA ARG A 539 19.21 -5.96 13.96
C ARG A 539 18.39 -7.22 13.68
N TRP A 540 17.17 -7.07 13.16
CA TRP A 540 16.19 -8.13 12.96
C TRP A 540 15.96 -8.49 11.49
N ASP A 541 16.65 -7.84 10.57
CA ASP A 541 16.41 -7.97 9.13
C ASP A 541 17.10 -9.22 8.51
N VAL A 542 16.85 -10.37 9.15
CA VAL A 542 17.29 -11.71 8.73
C VAL A 542 16.10 -12.69 8.85
N GLN A 543 14.95 -12.28 8.37
CA GLN A 543 13.69 -13.00 8.54
C GLN A 543 13.72 -14.44 7.99
N HIS A 544 14.57 -14.74 7.02
CA HIS A 544 14.71 -16.07 6.44
C HIS A 544 15.45 -17.06 7.35
N ASN A 545 16.23 -16.58 8.33
CA ASN A 545 17.09 -17.44 9.14
C ASN A 545 17.12 -17.05 10.62
N MET A 546 15.94 -17.03 11.27
CA MET A 546 15.79 -16.69 12.68
C MET A 546 16.49 -17.69 13.61
N ALA A 547 16.55 -18.98 13.25
CA ALA A 547 17.24 -19.98 14.05
C ALA A 547 18.75 -19.69 14.11
N ASP A 548 19.36 -19.27 13.00
CA ASP A 548 20.77 -18.86 13.02
C ASP A 548 21.00 -17.56 13.78
N LEU A 549 20.09 -16.59 13.65
CA LEU A 549 20.18 -15.35 14.43
C LEU A 549 20.08 -15.61 15.94
N ILE A 550 19.22 -16.55 16.37
CA ILE A 550 19.16 -17.04 17.76
C ILE A 550 20.51 -17.64 18.18
N ASN A 551 21.12 -18.47 17.33
CA ASN A 551 22.44 -19.05 17.59
C ASN A 551 23.53 -17.97 17.70
N LEU A 552 23.56 -17.01 16.78
CA LEU A 552 24.52 -15.90 16.75
C LEU A 552 24.41 -15.01 18.01
N MET A 553 23.20 -14.79 18.51
CA MET A 553 22.97 -14.03 19.74
C MET A 553 23.26 -14.84 21.01
N GLY A 554 23.56 -16.13 20.90
CA GLY A 554 23.91 -17.00 22.02
C GLY A 554 22.71 -17.66 22.71
N GLY A 555 21.67 -17.96 21.95
CA GLY A 555 20.50 -18.75 22.36
C GLY A 555 19.24 -17.92 22.63
N ARG A 556 18.14 -18.64 22.85
CA ARG A 556 16.77 -18.08 22.98
C ARG A 556 16.63 -17.00 24.05
N ASP A 557 17.22 -17.22 25.24
CA ASP A 557 17.08 -16.26 26.34
C ASP A 557 17.71 -14.92 26.00
N LYS A 558 18.91 -14.93 25.38
CA LYS A 558 19.57 -13.70 24.94
C LYS A 558 18.84 -13.06 23.77
N PHE A 559 18.34 -13.85 22.83
CA PHE A 559 17.51 -13.35 21.73
C PHE A 559 16.26 -12.64 22.25
N VAL A 560 15.51 -13.27 23.19
CA VAL A 560 14.31 -12.67 23.81
C VAL A 560 14.68 -11.40 24.59
N ALA A 561 15.79 -11.41 25.34
CA ALA A 561 16.25 -10.22 26.07
C ALA A 561 16.60 -9.06 25.12
N ASN A 562 17.28 -9.34 24.01
CA ASN A 562 17.59 -8.35 22.98
C ASN A 562 16.31 -7.81 22.30
N LEU A 563 15.34 -8.69 22.07
CA LEU A 563 14.05 -8.28 21.47
C LEU A 563 13.21 -7.44 22.47
N ASP A 564 13.21 -7.81 23.76
CA ASP A 564 12.60 -6.98 24.80
C ASP A 564 13.29 -5.60 24.90
N ALA A 565 14.61 -5.55 24.77
CA ALA A 565 15.36 -4.30 24.78
C ALA A 565 14.96 -3.39 23.61
N THR A 566 14.66 -3.92 22.43
CA THR A 566 14.18 -3.15 21.29
C THR A 566 12.89 -2.38 21.62
N PHE A 567 12.00 -2.97 22.41
CA PHE A 567 10.76 -2.33 22.86
C PHE A 567 10.90 -1.48 24.13
N ALA A 568 12.08 -1.42 24.72
CA ALA A 568 12.33 -0.71 25.98
C ALA A 568 13.40 0.38 25.88
N GLU A 569 14.35 0.24 24.96
CA GLU A 569 15.46 1.18 24.81
C GLU A 569 14.97 2.57 24.45
N PRO A 570 15.35 3.61 25.21
CA PRO A 570 14.96 4.97 24.93
C PRO A 570 15.63 5.51 23.65
N MET A 571 15.07 6.61 23.10
CA MET A 571 15.59 7.27 21.90
C MET A 571 17.05 7.77 22.06
N GLY A 572 17.50 7.99 23.27
CA GLY A 572 18.87 8.41 23.60
C GLY A 572 19.14 9.91 23.51
N ARG A 573 18.28 10.66 22.81
CA ARG A 573 18.27 12.13 22.67
C ARG A 573 16.86 12.67 22.83
N GLY A 574 16.69 13.99 22.75
CA GLY A 574 15.36 14.61 22.69
C GLY A 574 14.57 14.14 21.46
N LYS A 575 13.25 14.07 21.57
CA LYS A 575 12.38 13.66 20.44
C LYS A 575 12.65 14.48 19.17
N ARG A 576 12.89 15.78 19.31
CA ARG A 576 13.19 16.65 18.19
C ARG A 576 14.43 16.17 17.42
N GLU A 577 15.55 16.00 18.10
CA GLU A 577 16.81 15.54 17.48
C GLU A 577 16.69 14.16 16.85
N PHE A 578 15.92 13.27 17.50
CA PHE A 578 15.69 11.93 16.98
C PHE A 578 14.93 11.95 15.66
N TYR A 579 13.79 12.67 15.62
CA TYR A 579 12.96 12.70 14.42
C TYR A 579 13.48 13.64 13.32
N GLU A 580 14.34 14.62 13.64
CA GLU A 580 15.06 15.39 12.61
C GLU A 580 15.98 14.50 11.76
N GLN A 581 16.57 13.47 12.38
CA GLN A 581 17.46 12.53 11.68
C GLN A 581 16.71 11.31 11.14
N LEU A 582 15.70 10.83 11.86
CA LEU A 582 14.97 9.58 11.59
C LEU A 582 13.46 9.85 11.46
N PRO A 583 13.02 10.64 10.48
CA PRO A 583 11.61 11.01 10.36
C PRO A 583 10.71 9.82 10.02
N ASP A 584 11.23 8.80 9.34
CA ASP A 584 10.52 7.55 9.03
C ASP A 584 10.40 6.63 10.25
N GLN A 585 11.12 6.92 11.33
CA GLN A 585 11.11 6.12 12.55
C GLN A 585 10.11 6.64 13.60
N THR A 586 8.90 6.96 13.18
CA THR A 586 7.77 7.30 14.06
C THR A 586 7.02 6.02 14.50
N GLY A 587 5.95 6.16 15.26
CA GLY A 587 5.23 4.99 15.77
C GLY A 587 6.01 4.17 16.80
N ASN A 588 6.81 4.84 17.64
CA ASN A 588 7.75 4.18 18.53
C ASN A 588 7.12 3.49 19.74
N ILE A 589 7.71 2.33 20.10
CA ILE A 589 7.65 1.69 21.40
C ILE A 589 9.11 1.34 21.75
N GLY A 590 9.78 2.17 22.52
CA GLY A 590 11.23 2.12 22.64
C GLY A 590 11.90 2.47 21.31
N GLN A 591 12.83 1.63 20.86
CA GLN A 591 13.48 1.73 19.54
C GLN A 591 12.69 0.98 18.44
N PHE A 592 11.71 0.16 18.80
CA PHE A 592 10.77 -0.39 17.82
C PHE A 592 9.97 0.75 17.20
N THR A 593 9.84 0.75 15.89
CA THR A 593 9.02 1.69 15.13
C THR A 593 7.95 0.94 14.34
N MET A 594 6.72 1.46 14.30
CA MET A 594 5.65 0.88 13.48
C MET A 594 5.49 1.61 12.15
N ALA A 595 6.13 2.73 11.98
CA ALA A 595 5.93 3.63 10.85
C ALA A 595 6.65 3.22 9.57
N ASN A 596 7.52 2.20 9.63
CA ASN A 596 8.33 1.81 8.48
C ASN A 596 8.43 0.27 8.35
N GLU A 597 8.39 -0.22 7.14
CA GLU A 597 8.17 -1.61 6.77
C GLU A 597 9.22 -2.61 7.28
N PRO A 598 10.51 -2.29 7.38
CA PRO A 598 11.49 -3.20 7.98
C PRO A 598 11.15 -3.67 9.40
N SER A 599 10.22 -3.00 10.06
CA SER A 599 9.79 -3.34 11.43
C SER A 599 8.61 -4.32 11.51
N LEU A 600 7.86 -4.54 10.43
CA LEU A 600 6.56 -5.23 10.46
C LEU A 600 6.63 -6.65 11.05
N HIS A 601 7.71 -7.39 10.81
CA HIS A 601 7.88 -8.75 11.30
C HIS A 601 8.35 -8.84 12.76
N ILE A 602 8.97 -7.77 13.31
CA ILE A 602 9.64 -7.78 14.63
C ILE A 602 8.72 -8.23 15.77
N PRO A 603 7.46 -7.81 15.89
CA PRO A 603 6.57 -8.27 16.96
C PRO A 603 6.32 -9.79 16.98
N TYR A 604 6.52 -10.46 15.84
CA TYR A 604 6.29 -11.90 15.69
C TYR A 604 7.51 -12.77 15.99
N LEU A 605 8.70 -12.19 16.15
CA LEU A 605 9.95 -12.93 16.31
C LEU A 605 10.02 -13.72 17.62
N TYR A 606 9.25 -13.36 18.63
CA TYR A 606 9.15 -14.15 19.85
C TYR A 606 8.61 -15.58 19.62
N ASN A 607 7.86 -15.81 18.53
CA ASN A 607 7.39 -17.15 18.17
C ASN A 607 8.55 -18.10 17.86
N TYR A 608 9.64 -17.61 17.31
CA TYR A 608 10.83 -18.40 17.00
C TYR A 608 11.63 -18.78 18.25
N ALA A 609 11.54 -17.96 19.29
CA ALA A 609 12.32 -18.16 20.51
C ALA A 609 11.49 -18.75 21.69
N GLY A 610 10.33 -19.37 21.40
CA GLY A 610 9.52 -20.05 22.40
C GLY A 610 8.76 -19.13 23.36
N ALA A 611 8.53 -17.88 23.00
CA ALA A 611 7.82 -16.90 23.81
C ALA A 611 6.60 -16.28 23.07
N PRO A 612 5.69 -17.07 22.44
CA PRO A 612 4.60 -16.55 21.61
C PRO A 612 3.62 -15.65 22.37
N TRP A 613 3.51 -15.80 23.69
CA TRP A 613 2.73 -14.90 24.52
C TRP A 613 3.22 -13.44 24.46
N LYS A 614 4.52 -13.22 24.21
CA LYS A 614 5.08 -11.87 24.00
C LYS A 614 4.67 -11.33 22.63
N THR A 615 4.67 -12.14 21.57
CA THR A 615 4.08 -11.78 20.27
C THR A 615 2.64 -11.30 20.44
N GLN A 616 1.81 -12.07 21.14
CA GLN A 616 0.39 -11.74 21.38
C GLN A 616 0.23 -10.39 22.08
N LYS A 617 1.07 -10.12 23.09
CA LYS A 617 1.10 -8.84 23.79
C LYS A 617 1.51 -7.68 22.86
N ARG A 618 2.60 -7.86 22.10
CA ARG A 618 3.15 -6.77 21.25
C ARG A 618 2.23 -6.45 20.09
N VAL A 619 1.70 -7.44 19.40
CA VAL A 619 0.76 -7.23 18.29
C VAL A 619 -0.46 -6.43 18.75
N ARG A 620 -1.10 -6.83 19.86
CA ARG A 620 -2.24 -6.08 20.45
C ARG A 620 -1.85 -4.67 20.87
N GLN A 621 -0.65 -4.50 21.43
CA GLN A 621 -0.13 -3.18 21.84
C GLN A 621 0.05 -2.28 20.61
N VAL A 622 0.68 -2.76 19.56
CA VAL A 622 0.96 -2.01 18.33
C VAL A 622 -0.35 -1.59 17.66
N LEU A 623 -1.25 -2.54 17.42
CA LEU A 623 -2.54 -2.25 16.77
C LEU A 623 -3.35 -1.21 17.55
N ARG A 624 -3.44 -1.33 18.87
CA ARG A 624 -4.18 -0.40 19.70
C ARG A 624 -3.55 1.00 19.77
N THR A 625 -2.23 1.08 19.78
CA THR A 625 -1.54 2.34 20.02
C THR A 625 -1.47 3.19 18.75
N TRP A 626 -1.22 2.57 17.60
CA TRP A 626 -0.81 3.28 16.41
C TRP A 626 -1.83 3.28 15.27
N PHE A 627 -2.82 2.36 15.29
CA PHE A 627 -3.84 2.29 14.24
C PHE A 627 -5.21 2.65 14.81
N ARG A 628 -5.70 3.84 14.45
CA ARG A 628 -6.91 4.41 15.02
C ARG A 628 -7.84 4.96 13.95
N ASN A 629 -9.12 5.00 14.26
CA ASN A 629 -10.14 5.62 13.41
C ASN A 629 -10.12 7.14 13.58
N ASP A 630 -9.03 7.78 13.17
CA ASP A 630 -8.87 9.24 13.14
C ASP A 630 -7.89 9.68 12.03
N VAL A 631 -7.86 10.98 11.75
CA VAL A 631 -7.04 11.57 10.67
C VAL A 631 -5.53 11.41 10.88
N MET A 632 -5.07 11.06 12.07
CA MET A 632 -3.67 10.70 12.38
C MET A 632 -3.54 9.21 12.72
N GLY A 633 -4.45 8.37 12.28
CA GLY A 633 -4.56 6.97 12.65
C GLY A 633 -3.58 6.03 11.96
N ILE A 634 -2.64 6.54 11.16
CA ILE A 634 -1.50 5.82 10.57
C ILE A 634 -0.21 6.41 11.15
N PRO A 635 0.72 5.62 11.67
CA PRO A 635 1.90 6.14 12.39
C PRO A 635 3.00 6.73 11.51
N GLY A 636 3.01 6.47 10.21
CA GLY A 636 3.99 6.93 9.24
C GLY A 636 3.44 6.87 7.82
N ASP A 637 4.30 6.71 6.84
CA ASP A 637 3.89 6.54 5.46
C ASP A 637 3.20 5.19 5.29
N GLU A 638 2.17 5.12 4.46
CA GLU A 638 1.36 3.89 4.29
C GLU A 638 1.96 2.95 3.24
N ASP A 639 2.64 3.54 2.28
CA ASP A 639 3.47 2.90 1.25
C ASP A 639 2.79 1.78 0.45
N GLY A 640 1.72 2.20 -0.24
CA GLY A 640 1.09 1.38 -1.28
C GLY A 640 0.43 0.08 -0.81
N GLY A 641 -0.04 0.05 0.44
CA GLY A 641 -0.59 -1.14 1.07
C GLY A 641 0.43 -1.91 1.90
N GLY A 642 1.69 -1.47 1.97
CA GLY A 642 2.76 -2.09 2.76
C GLY A 642 2.40 -2.13 4.23
N LEU A 643 2.20 -0.96 4.84
CA LEU A 643 1.90 -0.84 6.25
C LEU A 643 0.51 -1.38 6.61
N THR A 644 -0.51 -1.08 5.81
CA THR A 644 -1.89 -1.50 6.11
C THR A 644 -2.14 -2.99 5.92
N SER A 645 -1.38 -3.70 5.10
CA SER A 645 -1.46 -5.16 5.02
C SER A 645 -1.00 -5.85 6.31
N PHE A 646 -0.05 -5.26 7.06
CA PHE A 646 0.26 -5.71 8.42
C PHE A 646 -0.97 -5.61 9.33
N VAL A 647 -1.71 -4.49 9.26
CA VAL A 647 -2.92 -4.29 10.06
C VAL A 647 -3.96 -5.35 9.74
N VAL A 648 -4.18 -5.66 8.45
CA VAL A 648 -5.13 -6.70 8.03
C VAL A 648 -4.74 -8.05 8.64
N PHE A 649 -3.52 -8.54 8.37
CA PHE A 649 -3.06 -9.82 8.89
C PHE A 649 -3.09 -9.89 10.41
N SER A 650 -2.56 -8.87 11.07
CA SER A 650 -2.46 -8.85 12.54
C SER A 650 -3.83 -8.78 13.21
N SER A 651 -4.79 -8.08 12.61
CA SER A 651 -6.18 -8.01 13.10
C SER A 651 -6.91 -9.34 12.97
N ILE A 652 -6.68 -10.08 11.89
CA ILE A 652 -7.27 -11.42 11.70
C ILE A 652 -6.55 -12.51 12.52
N GLY A 653 -5.34 -12.24 13.03
CA GLY A 653 -4.67 -13.04 14.02
C GLY A 653 -3.43 -13.83 13.60
N PHE A 654 -2.87 -13.60 12.41
CA PHE A 654 -1.62 -14.22 11.95
C PHE A 654 -0.87 -13.30 10.97
N TYR A 655 0.40 -13.61 10.66
CA TYR A 655 1.26 -12.78 9.82
C TYR A 655 2.31 -13.61 9.06
N PRO A 656 2.61 -13.32 7.78
CA PRO A 656 3.64 -14.00 6.98
C PRO A 656 5.02 -13.38 7.23
N VAL A 657 5.71 -13.79 8.30
CA VAL A 657 7.02 -13.21 8.71
C VAL A 657 8.06 -13.30 7.60
N THR A 658 8.04 -14.37 6.82
CA THR A 658 9.08 -14.67 5.81
C THR A 658 8.43 -15.07 4.50
N PRO A 659 8.08 -14.12 3.62
CA PRO A 659 7.67 -14.46 2.25
C PRO A 659 8.72 -15.37 1.57
N GLY A 660 8.23 -16.42 0.88
CA GLY A 660 9.07 -17.52 0.38
C GLY A 660 9.04 -18.78 1.26
N PHE A 661 8.69 -18.68 2.55
CA PHE A 661 8.12 -19.79 3.30
C PHE A 661 6.59 -19.69 3.27
N PRO A 662 5.87 -20.71 2.81
CA PRO A 662 4.40 -20.69 2.80
C PRO A 662 3.86 -20.92 4.22
N ALA A 663 4.17 -20.01 5.15
CA ALA A 663 3.86 -20.13 6.58
C ALA A 663 3.37 -18.81 7.17
N TYR A 664 2.50 -18.92 8.16
CA TYR A 664 1.90 -17.80 8.89
C TYR A 664 2.12 -17.95 10.39
N ASN A 665 2.68 -16.94 11.02
CA ASN A 665 2.90 -16.87 12.46
C ASN A 665 1.60 -16.45 13.17
N ILE A 666 1.18 -17.19 14.20
CA ILE A 666 0.00 -16.87 14.99
C ILE A 666 0.31 -15.70 15.94
N GLY A 667 -0.55 -14.68 15.88
CA GLY A 667 -0.53 -13.52 16.77
C GLY A 667 -1.67 -13.57 17.83
N SER A 668 -2.46 -12.51 17.89
CA SER A 668 -3.61 -12.38 18.76
C SER A 668 -4.76 -11.69 18.01
N PRO A 669 -5.79 -12.40 17.55
CA PRO A 669 -6.89 -11.84 16.77
C PRO A 669 -7.62 -10.71 17.51
N LEU A 670 -8.03 -9.65 16.80
CA LEU A 670 -8.87 -8.60 17.38
C LEU A 670 -10.34 -9.00 17.49
N PHE A 671 -10.80 -9.86 16.58
CA PHE A 671 -12.21 -10.24 16.43
C PHE A 671 -12.50 -11.61 17.05
N ASN A 672 -13.76 -11.83 17.43
CA ASN A 672 -14.18 -13.12 17.96
C ASN A 672 -14.17 -14.21 16.87
N THR A 673 -14.59 -13.83 15.67
CA THR A 673 -14.50 -14.70 14.50
C THR A 673 -14.09 -13.88 13.29
N THR A 674 -13.15 -14.40 12.52
CA THR A 674 -12.81 -13.92 11.19
C THR A 674 -13.03 -15.05 10.20
N THR A 675 -13.78 -14.77 9.14
CA THR A 675 -14.03 -15.70 8.04
C THR A 675 -13.36 -15.16 6.79
N LEU A 676 -12.46 -15.93 6.20
CA LEU A 676 -11.77 -15.64 4.95
C LEU A 676 -12.41 -16.45 3.82
N SER A 677 -12.86 -15.76 2.78
CA SER A 677 -13.28 -16.40 1.52
C SER A 677 -12.04 -16.65 0.66
N LEU A 678 -11.66 -17.93 0.56
CA LEU A 678 -10.50 -18.36 -0.21
C LEU A 678 -10.89 -18.72 -1.66
N PRO A 679 -9.90 -18.81 -2.58
CA PRO A 679 -10.13 -19.23 -3.96
C PRO A 679 -10.90 -20.54 -4.06
N GLY A 680 -11.69 -20.69 -5.13
CA GLY A 680 -12.50 -21.89 -5.36
C GLY A 680 -13.68 -22.05 -4.39
N GLY A 681 -14.16 -20.99 -3.74
CA GLY A 681 -15.30 -21.02 -2.83
C GLY A 681 -15.01 -21.69 -1.48
N LYS A 682 -13.74 -21.84 -1.15
CA LYS A 682 -13.29 -22.37 0.15
C LYS A 682 -13.40 -21.30 1.23
N THR A 683 -13.43 -21.73 2.49
CA THR A 683 -13.54 -20.83 3.64
C THR A 683 -12.58 -21.23 4.73
N PHE A 684 -11.78 -20.29 5.21
CA PHE A 684 -10.97 -20.47 6.42
C PHE A 684 -11.47 -19.57 7.54
N VAL A 685 -11.70 -20.15 8.72
CA VAL A 685 -12.25 -19.44 9.88
C VAL A 685 -11.22 -19.38 11.00
N VAL A 686 -10.94 -18.18 11.49
CA VAL A 686 -10.22 -17.97 12.76
C VAL A 686 -11.25 -17.62 13.83
N GLU A 687 -11.37 -18.48 14.83
CA GLU A 687 -12.27 -18.31 15.97
C GLU A 687 -11.46 -18.08 17.25
N ALA A 688 -11.65 -16.95 17.90
CA ALA A 688 -11.00 -16.59 19.15
C ALA A 688 -12.03 -16.64 20.30
N GLN A 689 -12.12 -17.77 20.97
CA GLN A 689 -13.04 -17.99 22.09
C GLN A 689 -12.60 -17.19 23.31
N ASN A 690 -13.55 -16.57 24.00
CA ASN A 690 -13.31 -15.67 25.15
C ASN A 690 -12.46 -14.46 24.83
N ASN A 691 -12.37 -14.05 23.57
CA ASN A 691 -11.58 -12.92 23.15
C ASN A 691 -12.10 -11.60 23.75
N SER A 692 -11.20 -10.77 24.24
CA SER A 692 -11.48 -9.41 24.71
C SER A 692 -10.20 -8.59 24.72
N GLU A 693 -10.28 -7.34 25.13
CA GLU A 693 -9.10 -6.50 25.28
C GLU A 693 -8.13 -7.06 26.34
N ASP A 694 -8.65 -7.63 27.41
CA ASP A 694 -7.87 -8.29 28.48
C ASP A 694 -7.43 -9.70 28.07
N ASN A 695 -8.32 -10.46 27.47
CA ASN A 695 -8.08 -11.87 27.11
C ASN A 695 -7.37 -11.93 25.74
N LYS A 696 -6.10 -11.56 25.71
CA LYS A 696 -5.26 -11.49 24.50
C LYS A 696 -4.30 -12.67 24.33
N TYR A 697 -4.17 -13.54 25.35
CA TYR A 697 -3.18 -14.60 25.36
C TYR A 697 -3.82 -15.94 24.99
N VAL A 698 -3.22 -16.63 24.02
CA VAL A 698 -3.64 -17.98 23.62
C VAL A 698 -3.36 -18.96 24.76
N GLN A 699 -4.39 -19.65 25.23
CA GLN A 699 -4.31 -20.71 26.25
C GLN A 699 -4.17 -22.08 25.60
N SER A 700 -4.89 -22.33 24.53
CA SER A 700 -4.83 -23.55 23.72
C SER A 700 -5.31 -23.24 22.30
N ALA A 701 -4.96 -24.12 21.38
CA ALA A 701 -5.42 -23.99 19.99
C ALA A 701 -5.80 -25.35 19.40
N THR A 702 -6.70 -25.33 18.43
CA THR A 702 -6.94 -26.44 17.50
C THR A 702 -6.93 -25.95 16.07
N LEU A 703 -6.39 -26.74 15.16
CA LEU A 703 -6.46 -26.51 13.72
C LEU A 703 -7.13 -27.70 13.06
N ASN A 704 -8.23 -27.42 12.34
CA ASN A 704 -9.06 -28.43 11.70
C ASN A 704 -9.48 -29.56 12.66
N GLY A 705 -9.86 -29.17 13.90
CA GLY A 705 -10.33 -30.06 14.97
C GLY A 705 -9.22 -30.86 15.69
N LYS A 706 -7.96 -30.69 15.35
CA LYS A 706 -6.82 -31.34 16.01
C LYS A 706 -6.11 -30.37 16.96
N PRO A 707 -5.64 -30.83 18.14
CA PRO A 707 -4.82 -30.00 19.03
C PRO A 707 -3.63 -29.40 18.29
N TRP A 708 -3.38 -28.09 18.50
CA TRP A 708 -2.35 -27.35 17.79
C TRP A 708 -1.45 -26.57 18.75
N ASN A 709 -0.23 -27.06 18.93
CA ASN A 709 0.75 -26.47 19.84
C ASN A 709 1.86 -25.70 19.13
N LYS A 710 1.72 -25.46 17.81
CA LYS A 710 2.66 -24.64 17.03
C LYS A 710 2.20 -23.18 17.03
N PRO A 711 3.09 -22.21 17.21
CA PRO A 711 2.75 -20.77 17.10
C PRO A 711 2.69 -20.31 15.65
N TRP A 712 2.47 -21.23 14.69
CA TRP A 712 2.36 -20.99 13.26
C TRP A 712 1.62 -22.13 12.57
N PHE A 713 1.22 -21.90 11.32
CA PHE A 713 0.64 -22.93 10.42
C PHE A 713 1.10 -22.63 8.98
N SER A 714 1.04 -23.67 8.12
CA SER A 714 1.42 -23.52 6.70
C SER A 714 0.23 -23.07 5.84
N HIS A 715 0.54 -22.57 4.63
CA HIS A 715 -0.47 -22.30 3.61
C HIS A 715 -1.24 -23.57 3.22
N ASP A 716 -0.55 -24.72 3.16
CA ASP A 716 -1.17 -26.01 2.89
C ASP A 716 -2.19 -26.45 3.95
N ASP A 717 -2.03 -26.02 5.20
CA ASP A 717 -2.98 -26.33 6.28
C ASP A 717 -4.33 -25.62 6.10
N ILE A 718 -4.39 -24.55 5.27
CA ILE A 718 -5.56 -23.67 5.15
C ILE A 718 -6.07 -23.46 3.73
N LYS A 719 -5.27 -23.69 2.69
CA LYS A 719 -5.63 -23.41 1.29
C LYS A 719 -6.93 -24.09 0.81
N ASP A 720 -7.28 -25.21 1.41
CA ASP A 720 -8.52 -25.95 1.13
C ASP A 720 -9.66 -25.62 2.09
N GLY A 721 -9.51 -24.52 2.86
CA GLY A 721 -10.43 -24.11 3.90
C GLY A 721 -10.09 -24.73 5.26
N GLY A 722 -10.96 -24.54 6.22
CA GLY A 722 -10.78 -25.10 7.58
C GLY A 722 -11.05 -24.12 8.70
N ARG A 723 -10.57 -24.44 9.90
CA ARG A 723 -10.83 -23.65 11.10
C ARG A 723 -9.65 -23.70 12.07
N LEU A 724 -9.16 -22.52 12.46
CA LEU A 724 -8.26 -22.32 13.59
C LEU A 724 -9.09 -21.81 14.77
N VAL A 725 -9.11 -22.56 15.87
CA VAL A 725 -9.76 -22.13 17.13
C VAL A 725 -8.68 -21.80 18.14
N LEU A 726 -8.73 -20.61 18.69
CA LEU A 726 -7.84 -20.12 19.75
C LEU A 726 -8.67 -19.86 21.02
N VAL A 727 -8.38 -20.54 22.10
CA VAL A 727 -8.96 -20.23 23.41
C VAL A 727 -8.13 -19.13 24.05
N MET A 728 -8.74 -17.96 24.25
CA MET A 728 -8.05 -16.77 24.76
C MET A 728 -8.21 -16.63 26.27
N GLY A 729 -7.21 -16.03 26.93
CA GLY A 729 -7.24 -15.77 28.36
C GLY A 729 -6.47 -14.52 28.77
N LYS A 730 -6.68 -14.07 30.00
CA LYS A 730 -6.14 -12.84 30.56
C LYS A 730 -4.64 -12.93 30.89
N HIS A 731 -4.15 -14.12 31.20
CA HIS A 731 -2.78 -14.32 31.66
C HIS A 731 -1.95 -15.06 30.62
N PRO A 732 -0.64 -14.73 30.49
CA PRO A 732 0.25 -15.41 29.55
C PRO A 732 0.30 -16.93 29.81
N ASN A 733 0.08 -17.73 28.77
CA ASN A 733 0.44 -19.14 28.78
C ASN A 733 1.86 -19.30 28.23
N LYS A 734 2.81 -19.60 29.11
CA LYS A 734 4.23 -19.72 28.76
C LYS A 734 4.60 -21.12 28.24
N GLN A 735 3.63 -22.04 28.18
CA GLN A 735 3.86 -23.42 27.71
C GLN A 735 3.43 -23.60 26.25
N TRP A 736 2.34 -22.95 25.81
CA TRP A 736 1.85 -23.08 24.46
C TRP A 736 2.86 -22.50 23.46
N GLY A 737 3.28 -23.32 22.49
CA GLY A 737 4.22 -22.94 21.45
C GLY A 737 5.67 -22.68 21.93
N ALA A 738 6.03 -23.09 23.16
CA ALA A 738 7.34 -22.82 23.73
C ALA A 738 8.44 -23.80 23.30
N ASP A 739 8.06 -25.01 22.89
CA ASP A 739 9.03 -26.05 22.49
C ASP A 739 9.77 -25.61 21.19
N LYS A 740 11.08 -25.82 21.19
CA LYS A 740 11.90 -25.50 20.00
C LYS A 740 11.55 -26.32 18.76
N LEU A 741 11.01 -27.53 18.94
CA LEU A 741 10.59 -28.39 17.84
C LEU A 741 9.34 -27.90 17.12
N VAL A 742 8.60 -26.96 17.73
CA VAL A 742 7.41 -26.35 17.12
C VAL A 742 7.61 -24.91 16.66
N ALA A 743 8.87 -24.41 16.68
CA ALA A 743 9.20 -23.10 16.19
C ALA A 743 8.82 -22.93 14.70
N PRO A 744 8.53 -21.71 14.23
CA PRO A 744 8.28 -21.45 12.82
C PRO A 744 9.49 -21.85 11.93
N PRO A 745 9.27 -22.08 10.62
CA PRO A 745 10.34 -22.48 9.72
C PRO A 745 11.47 -21.43 9.62
N SER A 746 12.68 -21.91 9.48
CA SER A 746 13.91 -21.12 9.29
C SER A 746 14.84 -21.89 8.34
N GLU A 747 15.75 -21.22 7.65
CA GLU A 747 16.69 -21.88 6.75
C GLU A 747 17.59 -22.86 7.52
N ASP A 748 18.21 -22.42 8.59
CA ASP A 748 19.00 -23.29 9.47
C ASP A 748 18.15 -23.83 10.62
N LYS A 749 18.76 -24.72 11.40
CA LYS A 749 18.19 -25.23 12.65
C LYS A 749 18.84 -24.54 13.85
N GLU A 750 18.06 -24.36 14.88
CA GLU A 750 18.57 -23.94 16.18
C GLU A 750 19.43 -25.05 16.78
N LYS A 751 20.63 -24.68 17.27
CA LYS A 751 21.62 -25.60 17.90
C LYS A 751 21.20 -26.06 19.28
#